data_594a537fd61260bcadac5ccda8be64ff
#
_entry.id   594a537fd61260bcadac5ccda8be64ff
#
_cell.length_a   1.000
_cell.length_b   1.000
_cell.length_c   1.000
_cell.angle_alpha   90.00
_cell.angle_beta   90.00
_cell.angle_gamma   90.00
#
_symmetry.space_group_name_H-M   'P 1'
#
loop_
_entity.id
_entity.type
_entity.pdbx_description
1 polymer ?
#
loop_
_entity_poly.entity_id
_entity_poly.type
_entity_poly.pdbx_seq_one_letter_code
_entity_poly.pdbx_strand_id
1 'polypeptide(L)'
;MKQLILILLCFILTPLAVMAEGEASQVPLADPYILLENGKYYAYGTHDANGIRCYSSDDLRTWKDEGLALSKTNTTEQQWFWAPEVYHVNGHYIMYFSANEHLFAATADSPKGPFKQVGSYQMEKLIGNEKCIDSHVFFDDNGKAYVFFVRFTDGNCIWQAQLEDDYITPKVGTLRKCFAVSQSWEDKMGRVNEGPNVIKIGKRYFLTYSGNDYRSQDYGVGYATTTNIASGTWGKYAGNPILCRFDDLVGTGHHSLFYDKEGILRIVFHAHESKEKVGNRLMYIGTISANSTRLAMSNEPIIRPTLSSTAPYNPELISTERGFKNGGAVTLDLNNDGNQDIVAGGYANEVQNSAENEPTNKRTTYAMLYLPTTSRWNKPVQVPFKVANSPSIIPCDINNDGQMDVVAFENNTDSDVDFSQEGIFLGNGKGNFTTPTLSFTDSDGKTTTFNMRGPCSADIIDIDNDGRLDIVCAGHLNNESYNVILHNTTSSPETLSFCIEPYEQELRFSEAIIQAADLNNDGYQDFAISSVLDNTEGQIRFTDVYLNDTLQHGRFLRQGLGDAGGGIKRKSNGTLQLADFSNDGWLDIYLAGLGETSSGEAATRQRIYVNRQQTKPTFTQLTNADLLADMYNMQASINNSTGVIDWNGDGTYDIFVGGLKGTAKSSSGQLYLNNGKGRMNRGVAIPGATEASVIFPDWNGDGRKDYVTYGNCTDNNYLKLCPQGINAILCYNLGAIPQRPDAPLNCQAEVNTDGSVTLTWDVPESAQPCYTYEVYIQDSKGNMVNSTPAFIGGEKDGLRKVNRMGRVGCRKTWTFAPSATGTYKWGVQAIDAAYTGSTFTEGPAFTISSEEDGIEEVQQSNETNETYDLSGKRVAKTSHLIYIKDGRKTLK
;
A
#
# COMPACT_ATOMS: atom_id res chain seq x y z
N MET A 1 4.54 -71.65 -17.64
CA MET A 1 3.62 -71.07 -18.55
C MET A 1 2.60 -70.23 -17.78
N LYS A 2 2.80 -68.99 -17.67
CA LYS A 2 1.81 -67.91 -17.47
C LYS A 2 2.56 -66.60 -17.65
N GLN A 3 2.36 -66.00 -18.82
CA GLN A 3 2.89 -64.69 -19.16
C GLN A 3 2.16 -63.65 -18.30
N LEU A 4 2.93 -62.85 -17.57
CA LEU A 4 2.47 -61.65 -16.91
C LEU A 4 2.62 -60.51 -17.91
N ILE A 5 1.53 -59.97 -18.40
CA ILE A 5 1.50 -58.76 -19.22
C ILE A 5 1.60 -57.57 -18.26
N LEU A 6 2.76 -56.91 -18.29
CA LEU A 6 2.99 -55.66 -17.60
C LEU A 6 2.50 -54.52 -18.48
N ILE A 7 1.34 -53.95 -18.17
CA ILE A 7 0.85 -52.73 -18.83
C ILE A 7 1.63 -51.57 -18.25
N LEU A 8 2.60 -51.07 -19.03
CA LEU A 8 3.31 -49.82 -18.73
C LEU A 8 2.39 -48.65 -19.09
N LEU A 9 1.74 -48.06 -18.10
CA LEU A 9 1.09 -46.77 -18.25
C LEU A 9 2.16 -45.69 -18.36
N CYS A 10 2.50 -45.29 -19.57
CA CYS A 10 3.22 -44.06 -19.85
C CYS A 10 2.31 -42.89 -19.50
N PHE A 11 2.43 -42.34 -18.29
CA PHE A 11 2.02 -40.98 -18.02
C PHE A 11 2.94 -40.06 -18.85
N ILE A 12 2.42 -39.54 -19.90
CA ILE A 12 2.99 -38.40 -20.59
C ILE A 12 2.83 -37.23 -19.61
N LEU A 13 3.84 -37.01 -18.79
CA LEU A 13 4.08 -35.75 -18.11
C LEU A 13 4.39 -34.73 -19.21
N THR A 14 3.35 -34.07 -19.72
CA THR A 14 3.57 -32.79 -20.33
C THR A 14 4.17 -31.92 -19.20
N PRO A 15 5.33 -31.29 -19.39
CA PRO A 15 5.75 -30.29 -18.45
C PRO A 15 4.66 -29.20 -18.44
N LEU A 16 3.89 -29.10 -17.37
CA LEU A 16 3.27 -27.83 -17.03
C LEU A 16 4.45 -26.86 -17.04
N ALA A 17 4.48 -26.00 -18.04
CA ALA A 17 5.30 -24.81 -17.97
C ALA A 17 4.87 -24.10 -16.68
N VAL A 18 5.69 -24.18 -15.64
CA VAL A 18 5.60 -23.33 -14.50
C VAL A 18 5.81 -21.94 -15.08
N MET A 19 4.72 -21.23 -15.32
CA MET A 19 4.75 -19.83 -15.64
C MET A 19 5.52 -19.19 -14.48
N ALA A 20 6.59 -18.50 -14.78
CA ALA A 20 7.29 -17.69 -13.80
C ALA A 20 6.26 -16.71 -13.21
N GLU A 21 5.85 -16.93 -11.97
CA GLU A 21 4.98 -16.03 -11.24
C GLU A 21 5.69 -14.70 -11.11
N GLY A 22 5.17 -13.64 -11.75
CA GLY A 22 5.64 -12.29 -11.48
C GLY A 22 5.64 -11.26 -12.60
N GLU A 23 5.38 -11.61 -13.87
CA GLU A 23 5.14 -10.56 -14.85
C GLU A 23 3.62 -10.34 -14.99
N ALA A 24 3.16 -9.10 -14.73
CA ALA A 24 1.83 -8.70 -15.14
C ALA A 24 1.70 -9.03 -16.64
N SER A 25 0.84 -9.99 -16.97
CA SER A 25 0.73 -10.43 -18.36
C SER A 25 0.23 -9.26 -19.21
N GLN A 26 0.93 -8.97 -20.28
CA GLN A 26 0.48 -7.98 -21.24
C GLN A 26 -0.90 -8.37 -21.77
N VAL A 27 -1.76 -7.40 -22.09
CA VAL A 27 -3.11 -7.67 -22.58
C VAL A 27 -3.03 -8.46 -23.89
N PRO A 28 -3.47 -9.74 -23.92
CA PRO A 28 -3.41 -10.60 -25.09
C PRO A 28 -4.61 -10.30 -26.01
N LEU A 29 -4.53 -9.22 -26.77
CA LEU A 29 -5.63 -8.75 -27.60
C LEU A 29 -5.13 -8.45 -29.01
N ALA A 30 -5.57 -9.25 -29.96
CA ALA A 30 -5.35 -9.00 -31.37
C ALA A 30 -6.50 -8.13 -31.93
N ASP A 31 -6.22 -7.41 -33.04
CA ASP A 31 -7.21 -6.61 -33.74
C ASP A 31 -7.95 -5.65 -32.80
N PRO A 32 -7.21 -4.84 -32.00
CA PRO A 32 -7.79 -4.13 -30.88
C PRO A 32 -8.54 -2.86 -31.31
N TYR A 33 -9.66 -2.63 -30.67
CA TYR A 33 -10.45 -1.41 -30.74
C TYR A 33 -10.64 -0.82 -29.33
N ILE A 34 -10.54 0.50 -29.16
CA ILE A 34 -10.78 1.18 -27.90
C ILE A 34 -11.93 2.18 -28.02
N LEU A 35 -12.93 2.05 -27.14
CA LEU A 35 -14.00 3.01 -26.91
C LEU A 35 -13.67 3.80 -25.63
N LEU A 36 -13.71 5.13 -25.71
CA LEU A 36 -13.73 6.03 -24.53
C LEU A 36 -15.18 6.41 -24.24
N GLU A 37 -15.68 6.00 -23.07
CA GLU A 37 -17.07 6.24 -22.66
C GLU A 37 -17.12 6.65 -21.19
N ASN A 38 -17.72 7.81 -20.90
CA ASN A 38 -17.86 8.34 -19.54
C ASN A 38 -16.54 8.39 -18.75
N GLY A 39 -15.46 8.77 -19.42
CA GLY A 39 -14.14 8.87 -18.83
C GLY A 39 -13.45 7.54 -18.55
N LYS A 40 -13.94 6.41 -19.06
CA LYS A 40 -13.34 5.09 -18.95
C LYS A 40 -13.10 4.49 -20.34
N TYR A 41 -11.98 3.81 -20.50
CA TYR A 41 -11.63 3.11 -21.73
C TYR A 41 -12.14 1.67 -21.70
N TYR A 42 -12.65 1.20 -22.83
CA TYR A 42 -13.08 -0.18 -23.04
C TYR A 42 -12.38 -0.72 -24.29
N ALA A 43 -11.66 -1.83 -24.17
CA ALA A 43 -10.98 -2.49 -25.30
C ALA A 43 -11.64 -3.80 -25.66
N TYR A 44 -11.73 -4.03 -26.96
CA TYR A 44 -12.28 -5.25 -27.54
C TYR A 44 -11.33 -5.74 -28.63
N GLY A 45 -11.35 -7.04 -28.94
CA GLY A 45 -10.52 -7.58 -30.01
C GLY A 45 -10.67 -9.09 -30.18
N THR A 46 -9.84 -9.64 -31.04
CA THR A 46 -9.77 -11.07 -31.35
C THR A 46 -8.90 -11.78 -30.31
N HIS A 47 -9.44 -12.71 -29.58
CA HIS A 47 -8.65 -13.59 -28.71
C HIS A 47 -9.41 -14.85 -28.25
N ASP A 48 -10.73 -14.78 -28.00
CA ASP A 48 -11.49 -15.85 -27.36
C ASP A 48 -12.30 -16.68 -28.37
N ALA A 49 -12.18 -18.00 -28.27
CA ALA A 49 -12.96 -18.92 -29.09
C ALA A 49 -14.46 -18.96 -28.74
N ASN A 50 -14.85 -18.37 -27.58
CA ASN A 50 -16.22 -18.38 -27.11
C ASN A 50 -16.98 -17.07 -27.38
N GLY A 51 -16.31 -16.08 -28.01
CA GLY A 51 -16.90 -14.78 -28.32
C GLY A 51 -15.89 -13.65 -28.28
N ILE A 52 -16.34 -12.47 -27.87
CA ILE A 52 -15.54 -11.25 -27.81
C ILE A 52 -15.44 -10.78 -26.37
N ARG A 53 -14.20 -10.65 -25.87
CA ARG A 53 -13.90 -10.11 -24.55
C ARG A 53 -13.94 -8.61 -24.54
N CYS A 54 -14.24 -8.07 -23.35
CA CYS A 54 -14.07 -6.67 -23.00
C CYS A 54 -13.02 -6.52 -21.90
N TYR A 55 -12.16 -5.54 -22.06
CA TYR A 55 -11.26 -5.08 -21.01
C TYR A 55 -11.57 -3.62 -20.71
N SER A 56 -11.39 -3.17 -19.48
CA SER A 56 -11.58 -1.76 -19.11
C SER A 56 -10.34 -1.16 -18.45
N SER A 57 -10.12 0.14 -18.66
CA SER A 57 -8.99 0.87 -18.08
C SER A 57 -9.37 2.30 -17.76
N ASP A 58 -8.72 2.87 -16.75
CA ASP A 58 -8.83 4.28 -16.43
C ASP A 58 -7.62 5.09 -16.93
N ASP A 59 -6.50 4.44 -17.29
CA ASP A 59 -5.19 5.06 -17.57
C ASP A 59 -4.51 4.60 -18.87
N LEU A 60 -5.12 3.71 -19.66
CA LEU A 60 -4.58 3.05 -20.84
C LEU A 60 -3.41 2.07 -20.56
N ARG A 61 -2.92 2.01 -19.33
CA ARG A 61 -1.78 1.17 -18.93
C ARG A 61 -2.23 -0.13 -18.28
N THR A 62 -3.14 0.00 -17.32
CA THR A 62 -3.66 -1.12 -16.54
C THR A 62 -5.07 -1.45 -16.98
N TRP A 63 -5.31 -2.70 -17.36
CA TRP A 63 -6.57 -3.15 -17.92
C TRP A 63 -7.19 -4.29 -17.11
N LYS A 64 -8.44 -4.13 -16.73
CA LYS A 64 -9.23 -5.16 -16.07
C LYS A 64 -9.96 -6.02 -17.10
N ASP A 65 -9.88 -7.34 -16.96
CA ASP A 65 -10.70 -8.27 -17.73
C ASP A 65 -12.14 -8.26 -17.22
N GLU A 66 -13.08 -7.76 -18.02
CA GLU A 66 -14.51 -7.70 -17.70
C GLU A 66 -15.28 -8.96 -18.17
N GLY A 67 -14.60 -9.92 -18.78
CA GLY A 67 -15.20 -11.13 -19.34
C GLY A 67 -15.70 -10.98 -20.77
N LEU A 68 -16.61 -11.88 -21.21
CA LEU A 68 -17.18 -11.85 -22.55
C LEU A 68 -18.26 -10.77 -22.67
N ALA A 69 -17.98 -9.73 -23.47
CA ALA A 69 -19.00 -8.75 -23.87
C ALA A 69 -20.03 -9.36 -24.83
N LEU A 70 -19.56 -10.18 -25.78
CA LEU A 70 -20.41 -10.98 -26.65
C LEU A 70 -20.04 -12.45 -26.49
N SER A 71 -21.00 -13.27 -26.04
CA SER A 71 -20.86 -14.72 -26.02
C SER A 71 -21.39 -15.32 -27.32
N LYS A 72 -20.76 -16.38 -27.82
CA LYS A 72 -21.27 -17.19 -28.97
C LYS A 72 -22.68 -17.71 -28.75
N THR A 73 -23.14 -17.85 -27.52
CA THR A 73 -24.52 -18.21 -27.19
C THR A 73 -25.55 -17.12 -27.55
N ASN A 74 -25.09 -15.89 -27.78
CA ASN A 74 -25.88 -14.74 -28.14
C ASN A 74 -25.80 -14.41 -29.63
N THR A 75 -25.22 -15.31 -30.42
CA THR A 75 -25.02 -15.17 -31.87
C THR A 75 -25.49 -16.43 -32.61
N THR A 76 -25.71 -16.34 -33.95
CA THR A 76 -25.98 -17.47 -34.80
C THR A 76 -24.71 -18.25 -35.14
N GLU A 77 -23.54 -17.64 -35.07
CA GLU A 77 -22.25 -18.20 -35.40
C GLU A 77 -21.53 -18.76 -34.16
N GLN A 78 -20.66 -19.74 -34.40
CA GLN A 78 -20.04 -20.48 -33.29
C GLN A 78 -18.51 -20.42 -33.31
N GLN A 79 -17.91 -19.74 -34.30
CA GLN A 79 -16.44 -19.70 -34.45
C GLN A 79 -15.96 -18.42 -35.11
N TRP A 80 -14.65 -18.14 -34.93
CA TRP A 80 -13.89 -17.08 -35.60
C TRP A 80 -14.44 -15.67 -35.33
N PHE A 81 -14.61 -15.35 -34.06
CA PHE A 81 -15.01 -14.02 -33.61
C PHE A 81 -13.81 -13.05 -33.68
N TRP A 82 -13.83 -12.16 -34.67
CA TRP A 82 -12.69 -11.31 -35.01
C TRP A 82 -13.06 -9.83 -35.12
N ALA A 83 -12.04 -8.96 -34.92
CA ALA A 83 -12.02 -7.55 -35.23
C ALA A 83 -13.33 -6.79 -34.87
N PRO A 84 -13.76 -6.79 -33.59
CA PRO A 84 -14.93 -6.06 -33.16
C PRO A 84 -14.65 -4.56 -33.05
N GLU A 85 -15.65 -3.75 -33.34
CA GLU A 85 -15.70 -2.34 -33.03
C GLU A 85 -17.02 -1.99 -32.34
N VAL A 86 -17.01 -1.08 -31.36
CA VAL A 86 -18.19 -0.72 -30.54
C VAL A 86 -18.44 0.76 -30.59
N TYR A 87 -19.68 1.13 -30.86
CA TYR A 87 -20.12 2.52 -30.97
C TYR A 87 -21.29 2.80 -30.03
N HIS A 88 -21.30 3.96 -29.37
CA HIS A 88 -22.45 4.43 -28.59
C HIS A 88 -23.30 5.34 -29.45
N VAL A 89 -24.48 4.89 -29.84
CA VAL A 89 -25.38 5.60 -30.77
C VAL A 89 -26.82 5.49 -30.26
N ASN A 90 -27.54 6.61 -30.26
CA ASN A 90 -28.96 6.67 -29.89
C ASN A 90 -29.27 6.03 -28.52
N GLY A 91 -28.31 6.13 -27.56
CA GLY A 91 -28.48 5.59 -26.21
C GLY A 91 -28.23 4.09 -26.05
N HIS A 92 -27.76 3.43 -27.11
CA HIS A 92 -27.39 2.02 -27.10
C HIS A 92 -25.96 1.83 -27.62
N TYR A 93 -25.34 0.69 -27.27
CA TYR A 93 -24.05 0.29 -27.83
C TYR A 93 -24.30 -0.69 -28.99
N ILE A 94 -23.68 -0.41 -30.13
CA ILE A 94 -23.70 -1.27 -31.32
C ILE A 94 -22.31 -1.83 -31.49
N MET A 95 -22.15 -3.16 -31.50
CA MET A 95 -20.93 -3.86 -31.83
C MET A 95 -21.04 -4.43 -33.25
N TYR A 96 -20.11 -4.04 -34.13
CA TYR A 96 -19.87 -4.78 -35.36
C TYR A 96 -18.74 -5.78 -35.13
N PHE A 97 -18.86 -6.97 -35.69
CA PHE A 97 -17.86 -8.04 -35.58
C PHE A 97 -17.88 -8.99 -36.76
N SER A 98 -16.76 -9.64 -36.97
CA SER A 98 -16.66 -10.75 -37.91
C SER A 98 -16.89 -12.08 -37.18
N ALA A 99 -17.71 -12.97 -37.75
CA ALA A 99 -17.80 -14.35 -37.29
C ALA A 99 -17.95 -15.25 -38.52
N ASN A 100 -17.25 -16.38 -38.54
CA ASN A 100 -17.27 -17.32 -39.66
C ASN A 100 -17.05 -16.64 -41.03
N GLU A 101 -16.17 -15.64 -41.07
CA GLU A 101 -15.81 -14.78 -42.21
C GLU A 101 -17.01 -14.01 -42.81
N HIS A 102 -17.99 -13.62 -41.97
CA HIS A 102 -19.10 -12.77 -42.34
C HIS A 102 -19.27 -11.67 -41.26
N LEU A 103 -19.84 -10.53 -41.66
CA LEU A 103 -20.05 -9.37 -40.74
C LEU A 103 -21.43 -9.41 -40.11
N PHE A 104 -21.47 -9.22 -38.83
CA PHE A 104 -22.67 -9.14 -38.00
C PHE A 104 -22.68 -7.87 -37.12
N ALA A 105 -23.86 -7.53 -36.64
CA ALA A 105 -24.02 -6.50 -35.63
C ALA A 105 -24.72 -7.08 -34.39
N ALA A 106 -24.40 -6.55 -33.24
CA ALA A 106 -25.01 -6.87 -31.96
C ALA A 106 -25.25 -5.57 -31.17
N THR A 107 -26.23 -5.56 -30.25
CA THR A 107 -26.54 -4.42 -29.42
C THR A 107 -26.53 -4.75 -27.94
N ALA A 108 -26.26 -3.74 -27.10
CA ALA A 108 -26.29 -3.83 -25.65
C ALA A 108 -26.63 -2.46 -25.04
N ASP A 109 -27.04 -2.47 -23.75
CA ASP A 109 -27.27 -1.26 -22.97
C ASP A 109 -26.04 -0.83 -22.17
N SER A 110 -24.95 -1.58 -22.25
CA SER A 110 -23.68 -1.34 -21.55
C SER A 110 -22.50 -1.62 -22.47
N PRO A 111 -21.38 -0.86 -22.36
CA PRO A 111 -20.18 -1.15 -23.12
C PRO A 111 -19.58 -2.52 -22.79
N LYS A 112 -19.84 -3.06 -21.61
CA LYS A 112 -19.40 -4.42 -21.20
C LYS A 112 -20.31 -5.52 -21.73
N GLY A 113 -21.38 -5.19 -22.41
CA GLY A 113 -22.41 -6.13 -22.80
C GLY A 113 -23.40 -6.47 -21.68
N PRO A 114 -24.09 -7.61 -21.73
CA PRO A 114 -23.99 -8.64 -22.80
C PRO A 114 -24.59 -8.16 -24.14
N PHE A 115 -23.78 -8.21 -25.16
CA PHE A 115 -24.26 -7.94 -26.54
C PHE A 115 -25.09 -9.11 -27.06
N LYS A 116 -26.11 -8.80 -27.86
CA LYS A 116 -26.95 -9.77 -28.54
C LYS A 116 -27.00 -9.43 -30.02
N GLN A 117 -26.77 -10.42 -30.86
CA GLN A 117 -26.83 -10.25 -32.31
C GLN A 117 -28.19 -9.72 -32.78
N VAL A 118 -28.15 -8.77 -33.70
CA VAL A 118 -29.30 -8.17 -34.34
C VAL A 118 -29.32 -8.59 -35.83
N GLY A 119 -30.41 -9.19 -36.24
CA GLY A 119 -30.56 -9.62 -37.62
C GLY A 119 -29.64 -10.78 -38.04
N SER A 120 -29.50 -10.94 -39.37
CA SER A 120 -28.61 -11.89 -39.97
C SER A 120 -27.33 -11.21 -40.50
N TYR A 121 -26.65 -11.86 -41.49
CA TYR A 121 -25.47 -11.33 -42.13
C TYR A 121 -25.71 -9.95 -42.76
N GLN A 122 -24.98 -8.93 -42.28
CA GLN A 122 -25.28 -7.54 -42.59
C GLN A 122 -25.03 -7.15 -44.04
N MET A 123 -24.08 -7.77 -44.71
CA MET A 123 -23.68 -7.42 -46.09
C MET A 123 -24.44 -8.20 -47.17
N GLU A 124 -25.37 -9.11 -46.81
CA GLU A 124 -26.08 -9.96 -47.74
C GLU A 124 -26.76 -9.21 -48.88
N LYS A 125 -27.39 -8.06 -48.58
CA LYS A 125 -28.07 -7.23 -49.59
C LYS A 125 -27.13 -6.53 -50.58
N LEU A 126 -25.82 -6.38 -50.20
CA LEU A 126 -24.83 -5.72 -51.05
C LEU A 126 -23.99 -6.68 -51.88
N ILE A 127 -23.63 -7.83 -51.31
CA ILE A 127 -22.66 -8.76 -51.89
C ILE A 127 -23.08 -10.21 -51.86
N GLY A 128 -24.38 -10.47 -51.54
CA GLY A 128 -24.87 -11.85 -51.40
C GLY A 128 -24.16 -12.57 -50.27
N ASN A 129 -23.91 -13.85 -50.41
CA ASN A 129 -23.24 -14.68 -49.40
C ASN A 129 -21.70 -14.69 -49.57
N GLU A 130 -21.12 -13.62 -50.13
CA GLU A 130 -19.67 -13.49 -50.18
C GLU A 130 -19.07 -13.24 -48.77
N LYS A 131 -17.91 -13.85 -48.55
CA LYS A 131 -17.16 -13.65 -47.32
C LYS A 131 -16.61 -12.22 -47.24
N CYS A 132 -16.68 -11.62 -46.03
CA CYS A 132 -16.08 -10.32 -45.71
C CYS A 132 -15.80 -10.21 -44.21
N ILE A 133 -14.78 -9.43 -43.87
CA ILE A 133 -14.29 -9.29 -42.51
C ILE A 133 -13.95 -7.80 -42.16
N ASP A 134 -13.57 -7.52 -40.95
CA ASP A 134 -12.94 -6.27 -40.48
C ASP A 134 -13.77 -5.04 -40.82
N SER A 135 -14.87 -4.86 -40.08
CA SER A 135 -15.73 -3.67 -40.26
C SER A 135 -15.26 -2.51 -39.44
N HIS A 136 -15.36 -1.30 -40.02
CA HIS A 136 -15.24 -0.03 -39.36
C HIS A 136 -16.40 0.89 -39.72
N VAL A 137 -17.04 1.55 -38.78
CA VAL A 137 -18.10 2.51 -39.04
C VAL A 137 -17.62 3.92 -38.74
N PHE A 138 -17.72 4.78 -39.74
CA PHE A 138 -17.40 6.21 -39.65
C PHE A 138 -18.67 7.05 -39.70
N PHE A 139 -18.88 7.92 -38.70
CA PHE A 139 -19.97 8.88 -38.63
C PHE A 139 -19.46 10.25 -39.13
N ASP A 140 -19.99 10.72 -40.26
CA ASP A 140 -19.58 11.99 -40.85
C ASP A 140 -20.40 13.16 -40.26
N ASP A 141 -19.84 14.36 -40.26
CA ASP A 141 -20.45 15.61 -39.77
C ASP A 141 -21.77 15.94 -40.44
N ASN A 142 -22.06 15.36 -41.60
CA ASN A 142 -23.31 15.52 -42.34
C ASN A 142 -24.43 14.59 -41.87
N GLY A 143 -24.25 13.84 -40.79
CA GLY A 143 -25.19 12.90 -40.21
C GLY A 143 -25.29 11.57 -40.94
N LYS A 144 -24.43 11.31 -41.94
CA LYS A 144 -24.37 10.03 -42.63
C LYS A 144 -23.29 9.12 -41.98
N ALA A 145 -23.59 7.83 -41.93
CA ALA A 145 -22.60 6.85 -41.53
C ALA A 145 -22.16 5.97 -42.74
N TYR A 146 -20.89 5.58 -42.70
CA TYR A 146 -20.29 4.75 -43.73
C TYR A 146 -19.62 3.57 -43.05
N VAL A 147 -19.88 2.34 -43.56
CA VAL A 147 -19.18 1.12 -43.17
C VAL A 147 -18.07 0.85 -44.16
N PHE A 148 -16.87 0.59 -43.65
CA PHE A 148 -15.69 0.13 -44.36
C PHE A 148 -15.47 -1.33 -43.98
N PHE A 149 -15.06 -2.17 -44.92
CA PHE A 149 -14.86 -3.60 -44.68
C PHE A 149 -13.97 -4.24 -45.72
N VAL A 150 -13.50 -5.43 -45.42
CA VAL A 150 -12.60 -6.22 -46.30
C VAL A 150 -13.38 -7.23 -47.10
N ARG A 151 -13.08 -7.32 -48.41
CA ARG A 151 -13.54 -8.43 -49.33
C ARG A 151 -12.33 -9.10 -49.93
N PHE A 152 -12.49 -10.39 -50.26
CA PHE A 152 -11.45 -11.24 -50.82
C PHE A 152 -11.50 -11.29 -52.36
N THR A 153 -11.58 -10.14 -53.03
CA THR A 153 -11.81 -9.99 -54.44
C THR A 153 -10.54 -9.80 -55.29
N ASP A 154 -9.44 -9.40 -54.66
CA ASP A 154 -8.12 -9.21 -55.31
C ASP A 154 -7.05 -9.24 -54.17
N GLY A 155 -6.90 -10.44 -53.52
CA GLY A 155 -6.41 -10.48 -52.16
C GLY A 155 -7.41 -9.84 -51.22
N ASN A 156 -6.98 -9.46 -50.02
CA ASN A 156 -7.80 -8.65 -49.12
C ASN A 156 -7.81 -7.19 -49.62
N CYS A 157 -8.98 -6.65 -49.90
CA CYS A 157 -9.12 -5.28 -50.36
C CYS A 157 -10.27 -4.57 -49.63
N ILE A 158 -10.10 -3.24 -49.44
CA ILE A 158 -11.04 -2.46 -48.67
C ILE A 158 -12.16 -1.91 -49.55
N TRP A 159 -13.38 -2.07 -49.09
CA TRP A 159 -14.61 -1.58 -49.68
C TRP A 159 -15.36 -0.71 -48.68
N GLN A 160 -16.26 0.13 -49.16
CA GLN A 160 -17.16 0.94 -48.33
C GLN A 160 -18.58 0.92 -48.85
N ALA A 161 -19.54 1.18 -47.96
CA ALA A 161 -20.94 1.49 -48.27
C ALA A 161 -21.49 2.49 -47.29
N GLN A 162 -22.55 3.24 -47.66
CA GLN A 162 -23.28 4.09 -46.70
C GLN A 162 -24.21 3.16 -45.90
N LEU A 163 -24.44 3.49 -44.61
CA LEU A 163 -25.47 2.87 -43.79
C LEU A 163 -26.78 3.62 -43.88
N GLU A 164 -27.88 2.97 -43.59
CA GLU A 164 -29.19 3.59 -43.37
C GLU A 164 -29.19 4.23 -41.96
N ASP A 165 -30.28 4.92 -41.59
CA ASP A 165 -30.38 5.68 -40.36
C ASP A 165 -30.43 4.82 -39.07
N ASP A 166 -30.55 3.51 -39.24
CA ASP A 166 -30.44 2.54 -38.14
C ASP A 166 -28.96 2.24 -37.78
N TYR A 167 -28.03 2.78 -38.57
CA TYR A 167 -26.58 2.57 -38.42
C TYR A 167 -26.11 1.08 -38.46
N ILE A 168 -26.97 0.18 -38.89
CA ILE A 168 -26.72 -1.24 -38.97
C ILE A 168 -26.90 -1.74 -40.40
N THR A 169 -27.93 -1.30 -41.11
CA THR A 169 -28.28 -1.77 -42.43
C THR A 169 -27.50 -1.02 -43.54
N PRO A 170 -26.72 -1.75 -44.40
CA PRO A 170 -26.03 -1.09 -45.50
C PRO A 170 -27.01 -0.65 -46.61
N LYS A 171 -26.78 0.55 -47.12
CA LYS A 171 -27.62 1.17 -48.15
C LYS A 171 -27.31 0.63 -49.53
N VAL A 172 -28.33 0.01 -50.14
CA VAL A 172 -28.19 -0.58 -51.49
C VAL A 172 -27.81 0.48 -52.56
N GLY A 173 -26.90 0.15 -53.47
CA GLY A 173 -26.42 1.06 -54.52
C GLY A 173 -25.25 1.95 -54.09
N THR A 174 -24.81 1.93 -52.84
CA THR A 174 -23.71 2.76 -52.32
C THR A 174 -22.36 2.04 -52.22
N LEU A 175 -22.30 0.72 -52.57
CA LEU A 175 -21.10 -0.08 -52.49
C LEU A 175 -20.00 0.48 -53.44
N ARG A 176 -18.80 0.73 -52.92
CA ARG A 176 -17.64 1.22 -53.67
C ARG A 176 -16.37 0.50 -53.21
N LYS A 177 -15.49 0.13 -54.16
CA LYS A 177 -14.12 -0.33 -53.85
C LYS A 177 -13.25 0.88 -53.52
N CYS A 178 -12.64 0.88 -52.32
CA CYS A 178 -11.69 1.94 -51.93
C CYS A 178 -10.34 1.75 -52.63
N PHE A 179 -9.71 0.61 -52.40
CA PHE A 179 -8.45 0.22 -53.05
C PHE A 179 -8.14 -1.27 -52.79
N ALA A 180 -7.13 -1.77 -53.55
CA ALA A 180 -6.49 -3.06 -53.33
C ALA A 180 -4.99 -2.86 -53.09
N VAL A 181 -4.26 -3.98 -52.94
CA VAL A 181 -2.80 -4.01 -52.80
C VAL A 181 -2.14 -3.35 -54.02
N SER A 182 -1.28 -2.37 -53.80
CA SER A 182 -0.61 -1.60 -54.85
C SER A 182 0.79 -1.08 -54.45
N GLN A 183 1.19 -1.23 -53.21
CA GLN A 183 2.51 -0.82 -52.70
C GLN A 183 3.29 -2.08 -52.26
N SER A 184 4.60 -2.08 -52.47
CA SER A 184 5.46 -3.25 -52.22
C SER A 184 5.50 -3.75 -50.77
N TRP A 185 5.22 -2.89 -49.79
CA TRP A 185 5.17 -3.29 -48.40
C TRP A 185 3.92 -4.11 -48.05
N GLU A 186 2.88 -4.04 -48.87
CA GLU A 186 1.58 -4.69 -48.66
C GLU A 186 1.53 -6.14 -49.13
N ASP A 187 2.60 -6.65 -49.75
CA ASP A 187 2.60 -7.94 -50.50
C ASP A 187 3.89 -8.75 -50.27
N LYS A 188 4.53 -8.63 -49.12
CA LYS A 188 5.76 -9.39 -48.85
C LYS A 188 5.52 -10.85 -48.50
N MET A 189 4.44 -11.16 -47.84
CA MET A 189 4.02 -12.53 -47.44
C MET A 189 2.64 -12.85 -48.00
N GLY A 190 1.74 -11.89 -48.09
CA GLY A 190 0.40 -12.03 -48.63
C GLY A 190 -0.16 -10.72 -49.16
N ARG A 191 -0.98 -10.78 -50.20
CA ARG A 191 -1.67 -9.63 -50.78
C ARG A 191 -2.81 -9.19 -49.90
N VAL A 192 -2.52 -8.31 -48.92
CA VAL A 192 -3.48 -7.94 -47.87
C VAL A 192 -3.53 -6.44 -47.69
N ASN A 193 -4.76 -5.89 -47.74
CA ASN A 193 -5.16 -4.63 -47.12
C ASN A 193 -6.39 -4.89 -46.25
N GLU A 194 -6.25 -4.76 -44.93
CA GLU A 194 -7.29 -5.11 -43.98
C GLU A 194 -7.32 -4.13 -42.81
N GLY A 195 -8.21 -4.31 -41.81
CA GLY A 195 -8.33 -3.48 -40.64
C GLY A 195 -8.52 -2.00 -40.95
N PRO A 196 -9.55 -1.60 -41.75
CA PRO A 196 -9.79 -0.21 -42.08
C PRO A 196 -10.19 0.58 -40.85
N ASN A 197 -9.70 1.87 -40.74
CA ASN A 197 -10.16 2.80 -39.72
C ASN A 197 -10.12 4.22 -40.30
N VAL A 198 -11.15 5.04 -40.10
CA VAL A 198 -11.28 6.36 -40.71
C VAL A 198 -11.30 7.46 -39.66
N ILE A 199 -10.51 8.51 -39.90
CA ILE A 199 -10.55 9.75 -39.13
C ILE A 199 -10.66 10.95 -40.07
N LYS A 200 -11.37 12.01 -39.62
CA LYS A 200 -11.46 13.27 -40.33
C LYS A 200 -10.68 14.36 -39.65
N ILE A 201 -9.79 15.03 -40.39
CA ILE A 201 -9.02 16.17 -39.90
C ILE A 201 -9.24 17.36 -40.85
N GLY A 202 -9.95 18.33 -40.36
CA GLY A 202 -10.40 19.44 -41.20
C GLY A 202 -11.32 18.96 -42.32
N LYS A 203 -10.93 19.16 -43.58
CA LYS A 203 -11.72 18.73 -44.76
C LYS A 203 -11.25 17.41 -45.38
N ARG A 204 -10.27 16.75 -44.78
CA ARG A 204 -9.65 15.55 -45.32
C ARG A 204 -10.00 14.33 -44.46
N TYR A 205 -10.36 13.26 -45.13
CA TYR A 205 -10.55 11.94 -44.53
C TYR A 205 -9.26 11.14 -44.71
N PHE A 206 -8.85 10.49 -43.67
CA PHE A 206 -7.74 9.53 -43.64
C PHE A 206 -8.30 8.14 -43.36
N LEU A 207 -8.15 7.22 -44.33
CA LEU A 207 -8.48 5.83 -44.17
C LEU A 207 -7.16 5.10 -43.89
N THR A 208 -6.92 4.77 -42.64
CA THR A 208 -5.78 3.95 -42.23
C THR A 208 -6.13 2.47 -42.42
N TYR A 209 -5.14 1.65 -42.68
CA TYR A 209 -5.32 0.23 -43.00
C TYR A 209 -4.03 -0.53 -42.70
N SER A 210 -4.13 -1.84 -42.51
CA SER A 210 -2.98 -2.72 -42.37
C SER A 210 -2.66 -3.42 -43.69
N GLY A 211 -1.39 -3.61 -43.94
CA GLY A 211 -0.90 -4.28 -45.16
C GLY A 211 0.05 -5.42 -44.87
N ASN A 212 0.12 -6.37 -45.79
CA ASN A 212 0.80 -7.65 -45.70
C ASN A 212 0.01 -8.67 -44.82
N ASP A 213 0.51 -9.90 -44.66
CA ASP A 213 -0.11 -10.92 -43.81
C ASP A 213 0.25 -10.69 -42.33
N TYR A 214 -0.71 -10.83 -41.39
CA TYR A 214 -0.49 -10.63 -39.97
C TYR A 214 0.60 -11.54 -39.38
N ARG A 215 0.94 -12.65 -40.05
CA ARG A 215 2.04 -13.54 -39.65
C ARG A 215 3.42 -12.98 -40.00
N SER A 216 3.47 -11.97 -40.85
CA SER A 216 4.73 -11.34 -41.27
C SER A 216 5.24 -10.41 -40.20
N GLN A 217 6.52 -10.45 -39.90
CA GLN A 217 7.17 -9.42 -39.06
C GLN A 217 7.08 -8.02 -39.70
N ASP A 218 6.82 -7.92 -41.00
CA ASP A 218 6.64 -6.67 -41.75
C ASP A 218 5.16 -6.28 -41.90
N TYR A 219 4.25 -6.89 -41.14
CA TYR A 219 2.88 -6.42 -41.02
C TYR A 219 2.89 -5.00 -40.49
N GLY A 220 2.18 -4.07 -41.13
CA GLY A 220 2.32 -2.65 -40.82
C GLY A 220 1.05 -1.86 -41.14
N VAL A 221 1.05 -0.59 -40.77
CA VAL A 221 -0.06 0.34 -40.96
C VAL A 221 0.32 1.42 -41.95
N GLY A 222 -0.54 1.64 -42.92
CA GLY A 222 -0.48 2.77 -43.86
C GLY A 222 -1.79 3.55 -43.90
N TYR A 223 -1.89 4.55 -44.75
CA TYR A 223 -3.14 5.26 -44.95
C TYR A 223 -3.35 5.74 -46.39
N ALA A 224 -4.61 5.96 -46.73
CA ALA A 224 -5.05 6.63 -47.95
C ALA A 224 -5.94 7.84 -47.59
N THR A 225 -6.06 8.80 -48.45
CA THR A 225 -6.83 10.02 -48.21
C THR A 225 -7.84 10.34 -49.25
N THR A 226 -8.92 11.01 -48.87
CA THR A 226 -9.89 11.67 -49.79
C THR A 226 -10.41 12.97 -49.17
N THR A 227 -11.00 13.81 -50.03
CA THR A 227 -11.83 14.95 -49.56
C THR A 227 -13.31 14.74 -49.79
N ASN A 228 -13.68 13.59 -50.41
CA ASN A 228 -15.08 13.23 -50.67
C ASN A 228 -15.25 11.74 -50.34
N ILE A 229 -15.68 11.46 -49.13
CA ILE A 229 -15.89 10.09 -48.66
C ILE A 229 -16.91 9.29 -49.48
N ALA A 230 -17.95 9.96 -49.96
CA ALA A 230 -19.01 9.32 -50.74
C ALA A 230 -18.54 8.81 -52.14
N SER A 231 -17.46 9.34 -52.68
CA SER A 231 -16.93 8.95 -53.98
C SER A 231 -16.34 7.54 -53.97
N GLY A 232 -15.84 7.04 -52.85
CA GLY A 232 -15.09 5.81 -52.74
C GLY A 232 -13.69 5.89 -53.37
N THR A 233 -13.24 7.06 -53.83
CA THR A 233 -11.90 7.25 -54.40
C THR A 233 -10.90 7.69 -53.35
N TRP A 234 -9.92 6.86 -53.11
CA TRP A 234 -8.89 7.05 -52.11
C TRP A 234 -7.50 7.00 -52.73
N GLY A 235 -6.65 7.97 -52.34
CA GLY A 235 -5.27 8.00 -52.76
C GLY A 235 -4.32 7.54 -51.65
N LYS A 236 -3.60 6.43 -51.85
CA LYS A 236 -2.61 5.97 -50.84
C LYS A 236 -1.46 6.95 -50.72
N TYR A 237 -1.01 7.11 -49.47
CA TYR A 237 0.17 7.94 -49.17
C TYR A 237 1.43 7.24 -49.67
N ALA A 238 2.27 8.01 -50.42
CA ALA A 238 3.48 7.45 -51.03
C ALA A 238 4.56 7.03 -50.00
N GLY A 239 4.50 7.62 -48.82
CA GLY A 239 5.45 7.32 -47.72
C GLY A 239 4.96 6.24 -46.74
N ASN A 240 3.93 5.41 -47.13
CA ASN A 240 3.54 4.25 -46.30
C ASN A 240 4.68 3.19 -46.25
N PRO A 241 4.74 2.35 -45.20
CA PRO A 241 3.87 2.37 -44.01
C PRO A 241 4.28 3.45 -42.99
N ILE A 242 3.33 3.89 -42.14
CA ILE A 242 3.60 4.83 -41.03
C ILE A 242 3.95 4.11 -39.71
N LEU A 243 3.61 2.85 -39.61
CA LEU A 243 3.98 1.95 -38.53
C LEU A 243 4.38 0.59 -39.13
N CYS A 244 5.59 0.14 -38.88
CA CYS A 244 6.09 -1.18 -39.23
C CYS A 244 7.41 -1.41 -38.50
N ARG A 245 7.54 -2.49 -37.75
CA ARG A 245 8.73 -2.80 -36.94
C ARG A 245 9.17 -1.59 -36.12
N PHE A 246 8.46 -1.29 -35.05
CA PHE A 246 8.74 -0.13 -34.20
C PHE A 246 9.47 -0.58 -32.93
N ASP A 247 10.64 -0.03 -32.65
CA ASP A 247 11.53 -0.43 -31.56
C ASP A 247 11.88 -1.93 -31.62
N ASP A 248 11.52 -2.68 -30.59
CA ASP A 248 11.68 -4.13 -30.51
C ASP A 248 10.46 -4.89 -31.08
N LEU A 249 9.40 -4.19 -31.48
CA LEU A 249 8.14 -4.77 -31.94
C LEU A 249 8.18 -5.16 -33.41
N VAL A 250 7.59 -6.31 -33.73
CA VAL A 250 7.42 -6.81 -35.08
C VAL A 250 5.99 -7.30 -35.30
N GLY A 251 5.54 -7.34 -36.55
CA GLY A 251 4.17 -7.71 -36.84
C GLY A 251 3.15 -6.70 -36.32
N THR A 252 3.49 -5.43 -36.39
CA THR A 252 2.71 -4.30 -35.87
C THR A 252 1.60 -3.89 -36.83
N GLY A 253 0.36 -4.11 -36.47
CA GLY A 253 -0.77 -3.76 -37.34
C GLY A 253 -2.13 -4.06 -36.72
N HIS A 254 -3.14 -4.10 -37.59
CA HIS A 254 -4.57 -4.21 -37.27
C HIS A 254 -4.95 -3.32 -36.10
N HIS A 255 -5.11 -2.05 -36.36
CA HIS A 255 -5.16 -0.95 -35.44
C HIS A 255 -6.53 -0.29 -35.42
N SER A 256 -6.79 0.53 -34.41
CA SER A 256 -7.80 1.59 -34.45
C SER A 256 -7.26 2.90 -33.89
N LEU A 257 -7.84 4.03 -34.32
CA LEU A 257 -7.52 5.36 -33.85
C LEU A 257 -8.60 5.85 -32.90
N PHE A 258 -8.19 6.51 -31.81
CA PHE A 258 -9.10 7.11 -30.87
C PHE A 258 -8.48 8.37 -30.23
N TYR A 259 -9.30 9.27 -29.72
CA TYR A 259 -8.84 10.35 -28.88
C TYR A 259 -8.91 9.91 -27.41
N ASP A 260 -7.82 10.12 -26.67
CA ASP A 260 -7.80 9.88 -25.23
C ASP A 260 -8.53 11.01 -24.45
N LYS A 261 -8.56 10.90 -23.11
CA LYS A 261 -9.22 11.86 -22.23
C LYS A 261 -8.67 13.28 -22.35
N GLU A 262 -7.39 13.38 -22.72
CA GLU A 262 -6.66 14.64 -22.91
C GLU A 262 -6.83 15.19 -24.33
N GLY A 263 -7.56 14.51 -25.20
CA GLY A 263 -7.77 14.87 -26.59
C GLY A 263 -6.56 14.56 -27.49
N ILE A 264 -5.65 13.72 -27.05
CA ILE A 264 -4.49 13.28 -27.84
C ILE A 264 -4.94 12.14 -28.75
N LEU A 265 -4.54 12.21 -30.03
CA LEU A 265 -4.83 11.14 -31.00
C LEU A 265 -3.91 9.95 -30.74
N ARG A 266 -4.50 8.83 -30.35
CA ARG A 266 -3.80 7.57 -30.09
C ARG A 266 -4.08 6.56 -31.20
N ILE A 267 -3.16 5.60 -31.32
CA ILE A 267 -3.30 4.39 -32.12
C ILE A 267 -3.17 3.18 -31.21
N VAL A 268 -4.19 2.34 -31.14
CA VAL A 268 -4.08 1.00 -30.55
C VAL A 268 -3.82 0.01 -31.68
N PHE A 269 -2.89 -0.90 -31.48
CA PHE A 269 -2.49 -1.91 -32.47
C PHE A 269 -2.01 -3.17 -31.76
N HIS A 270 -1.94 -4.28 -32.49
CA HIS A 270 -1.27 -5.47 -31.97
C HIS A 270 0.14 -5.63 -32.54
N ALA A 271 1.00 -6.36 -31.83
CA ALA A 271 2.26 -6.88 -32.31
C ALA A 271 2.40 -8.37 -31.97
N HIS A 272 3.37 -9.05 -32.59
CA HIS A 272 3.69 -10.43 -32.26
C HIS A 272 4.14 -10.56 -30.79
N GLU A 273 3.92 -11.75 -30.21
CA GLU A 273 4.38 -12.08 -28.85
C GLU A 273 5.90 -11.94 -28.73
N SER A 274 6.65 -12.33 -29.76
CA SER A 274 8.10 -12.11 -29.88
C SER A 274 8.55 -12.05 -31.33
N LYS A 275 9.84 -11.77 -31.56
CA LYS A 275 10.43 -11.84 -32.90
C LYS A 275 10.45 -13.25 -33.48
N GLU A 276 10.46 -14.26 -32.63
CA GLU A 276 10.51 -15.68 -32.99
C GLU A 276 9.13 -16.29 -33.14
N LYS A 277 8.10 -15.69 -32.53
CA LYS A 277 6.77 -16.28 -32.40
C LYS A 277 5.67 -15.25 -32.58
N VAL A 278 4.75 -15.52 -33.49
CA VAL A 278 3.51 -14.76 -33.65
C VAL A 278 2.68 -14.84 -32.35
N GLY A 279 2.45 -16.03 -31.85
CA GLY A 279 1.80 -16.36 -30.59
C GLY A 279 0.47 -15.68 -30.36
N ASN A 280 0.18 -15.35 -29.10
CA ASN A 280 -0.91 -14.47 -28.74
C ASN A 280 -0.46 -13.04 -29.06
N ARG A 281 -1.04 -12.45 -30.10
CA ARG A 281 -0.76 -11.06 -30.45
C ARG A 281 -1.13 -10.17 -29.25
N LEU A 282 -0.24 -9.24 -28.91
CA LEU A 282 -0.35 -8.42 -27.71
C LEU A 282 -0.75 -6.98 -28.09
N MET A 283 -1.55 -6.35 -27.25
CA MET A 283 -2.02 -4.98 -27.43
C MET A 283 -0.93 -3.95 -27.08
N TYR A 284 -0.82 -2.90 -27.89
CA TYR A 284 0.06 -1.76 -27.72
C TYR A 284 -0.67 -0.46 -28.04
N ILE A 285 -0.27 0.66 -27.42
CA ILE A 285 -0.85 1.98 -27.67
C ILE A 285 0.25 2.98 -27.94
N GLY A 286 0.18 3.65 -29.06
CA GLY A 286 1.09 4.70 -29.48
C GLY A 286 0.38 6.04 -29.64
N THR A 287 1.16 7.06 -30.00
CA THR A 287 0.66 8.41 -30.29
C THR A 287 0.80 8.71 -31.77
N ILE A 288 -0.22 9.31 -32.38
CA ILE A 288 -0.19 9.78 -33.76
C ILE A 288 -0.04 11.32 -33.77
N SER A 289 1.00 11.78 -34.43
CA SER A 289 1.11 13.18 -34.85
C SER A 289 0.26 13.38 -36.11
N ALA A 290 -0.72 14.25 -36.04
CA ALA A 290 -1.70 14.45 -37.10
C ALA A 290 -1.87 15.92 -37.48
N ASN A 291 -1.99 16.18 -38.77
CA ASN A 291 -2.45 17.46 -39.29
C ASN A 291 -3.32 17.26 -40.57
N SER A 292 -3.84 18.32 -41.14
CA SER A 292 -4.74 18.26 -42.31
C SER A 292 -4.14 17.60 -43.57
N THR A 293 -2.84 17.28 -43.56
CA THR A 293 -2.13 16.73 -44.74
C THR A 293 -1.44 15.39 -44.47
N ARG A 294 -1.12 15.09 -43.23
CA ARG A 294 -0.27 13.93 -42.87
C ARG A 294 -0.62 13.31 -41.53
N LEU A 295 -0.50 11.99 -41.45
CA LEU A 295 -0.40 11.19 -40.23
C LEU A 295 1.01 10.60 -40.14
N ALA A 296 1.56 10.52 -38.91
CA ALA A 296 2.81 9.83 -38.63
C ALA A 296 2.82 9.35 -37.17
N MET A 297 3.51 8.23 -36.91
CA MET A 297 3.83 7.85 -35.52
C MET A 297 4.62 8.98 -34.83
N SER A 298 4.26 9.28 -33.62
CA SER A 298 5.05 10.14 -32.73
C SER A 298 6.25 9.37 -32.18
N ASN A 299 7.29 10.09 -31.74
CA ASN A 299 8.43 9.52 -31.05
C ASN A 299 8.16 9.31 -29.52
N GLU A 300 6.93 9.50 -29.07
CA GLU A 300 6.55 9.20 -27.69
C GLU A 300 6.65 7.70 -27.41
N PRO A 301 7.00 7.34 -26.16
CA PRO A 301 7.09 5.94 -25.76
C PRO A 301 5.77 5.19 -26.00
N ILE A 302 5.86 3.96 -26.50
CA ILE A 302 4.72 3.06 -26.66
C ILE A 302 4.26 2.59 -25.28
N ILE A 303 2.98 2.74 -25.00
CA ILE A 303 2.34 2.13 -23.85
C ILE A 303 2.21 0.62 -24.13
N ARG A 304 2.63 -0.19 -23.16
CA ARG A 304 2.48 -1.65 -23.14
C ARG A 304 1.37 -2.00 -22.13
N PRO A 305 0.12 -2.13 -22.54
CA PRO A 305 -0.99 -2.45 -21.68
C PRO A 305 -0.80 -3.77 -20.94
N THR A 306 -0.97 -3.77 -19.63
CA THR A 306 -0.91 -4.98 -18.81
C THR A 306 -2.28 -5.29 -18.26
N LEU A 307 -2.58 -6.58 -18.12
CA LEU A 307 -3.76 -7.00 -17.39
C LEU A 307 -3.57 -6.59 -15.93
N SER A 308 -4.58 -5.95 -15.36
CA SER A 308 -4.67 -5.96 -13.90
C SER A 308 -4.68 -7.44 -13.54
N SER A 309 -3.63 -7.89 -12.88
CA SER A 309 -3.72 -9.16 -12.19
C SER A 309 -4.98 -9.08 -11.30
N THR A 310 -5.58 -10.20 -10.97
CA THR A 310 -6.55 -10.27 -9.87
C THR A 310 -5.89 -9.82 -8.56
N ALA A 311 -4.62 -9.47 -8.60
CA ALA A 311 -3.79 -8.87 -7.59
C ALA A 311 -3.98 -7.34 -7.61
N PRO A 312 -4.41 -6.73 -6.51
CA PRO A 312 -4.72 -5.30 -6.44
C PRO A 312 -3.45 -4.45 -6.27
N TYR A 313 -2.47 -4.58 -7.16
CA TYR A 313 -1.29 -3.70 -7.14
C TYR A 313 -0.61 -3.60 -8.51
N ASN A 314 0.00 -2.47 -8.77
CA ASN A 314 0.88 -2.23 -9.91
C ASN A 314 2.20 -1.66 -9.39
N PRO A 315 3.33 -2.39 -9.53
CA PRO A 315 4.62 -1.88 -9.08
C PRO A 315 5.12 -0.74 -9.97
N GLU A 316 5.50 0.35 -9.37
CA GLU A 316 6.09 1.50 -10.03
C GLU A 316 7.36 1.94 -9.29
N LEU A 317 8.37 2.38 -10.02
CA LEU A 317 9.57 2.95 -9.44
C LEU A 317 9.35 4.43 -9.11
N ILE A 318 9.39 4.79 -7.82
CA ILE A 318 9.09 6.16 -7.39
C ILE A 318 10.20 7.16 -7.74
N SER A 319 11.45 6.73 -7.69
CA SER A 319 12.60 7.61 -7.94
C SER A 319 13.83 6.83 -8.35
N THR A 320 14.43 7.23 -9.46
CA THR A 320 15.75 6.75 -9.90
C THR A 320 16.89 7.48 -9.19
N GLU A 321 16.60 8.60 -8.51
CA GLU A 321 17.63 9.49 -7.99
C GLU A 321 18.01 9.26 -6.53
N ARG A 322 17.13 8.66 -5.70
CA ARG A 322 17.37 8.50 -4.24
C ARG A 322 16.65 7.30 -3.65
N GLY A 323 17.31 6.16 -3.65
CA GLY A 323 16.93 5.02 -2.84
C GLY A 323 17.75 4.98 -1.54
N PHE A 324 17.27 4.29 -0.52
CA PHE A 324 17.95 4.10 0.76
C PHE A 324 18.02 2.61 1.08
N LYS A 325 19.14 2.19 1.66
CA LYS A 325 19.30 0.87 2.28
C LYS A 325 19.74 1.01 3.73
N ASN A 326 19.52 -0.01 4.54
CA ASN A 326 19.82 0.02 5.97
C ASN A 326 19.25 1.27 6.65
N GLY A 327 18.05 1.66 6.24
CA GLY A 327 17.43 2.88 6.68
C GLY A 327 16.04 2.64 7.27
N GLY A 328 15.36 3.73 7.56
CA GLY A 328 13.98 3.77 8.02
C GLY A 328 13.13 4.70 7.19
N ALA A 329 11.83 4.44 7.17
CA ALA A 329 10.85 5.34 6.59
C ALA A 329 9.57 5.33 7.44
N VAL A 330 8.90 6.47 7.52
CA VAL A 330 7.62 6.64 8.19
C VAL A 330 6.72 7.58 7.42
N THR A 331 5.42 7.45 7.66
CA THR A 331 4.40 8.38 7.17
C THR A 331 3.85 9.19 8.32
N LEU A 332 3.76 10.50 8.14
CA LEU A 332 3.19 11.44 9.11
C LEU A 332 2.72 12.70 8.38
N ASP A 333 1.69 13.36 8.90
CA ASP A 333 1.27 14.68 8.40
C ASP A 333 2.16 15.76 9.04
N LEU A 334 3.22 16.13 8.33
CA LEU A 334 4.26 17.04 8.83
C LEU A 334 3.90 18.52 8.66
N ASN A 335 2.94 18.83 7.79
CA ASN A 335 2.54 20.19 7.45
C ASN A 335 1.10 20.53 7.89
N ASN A 336 0.40 19.61 8.55
CA ASN A 336 -0.99 19.72 9.01
C ASN A 336 -2.01 19.99 7.90
N ASP A 337 -1.76 19.50 6.68
CA ASP A 337 -2.70 19.69 5.58
C ASP A 337 -3.78 18.59 5.51
N GLY A 338 -3.65 17.53 6.31
CA GLY A 338 -4.56 16.39 6.38
C GLY A 338 -4.14 15.22 5.48
N ASN A 339 -3.04 15.37 4.73
CA ASN A 339 -2.43 14.29 3.98
C ASN A 339 -1.15 13.84 4.67
N GLN A 340 -0.84 12.55 4.57
CA GLN A 340 0.39 12.05 5.15
C GLN A 340 1.58 12.31 4.22
N ASP A 341 2.65 12.82 4.80
CA ASP A 341 3.95 13.03 4.18
C ASP A 341 4.87 11.84 4.47
N ILE A 342 6.07 11.82 3.89
CA ILE A 342 7.04 10.76 4.09
C ILE A 342 8.34 11.34 4.63
N VAL A 343 8.87 10.72 5.69
CA VAL A 343 10.25 10.90 6.13
C VAL A 343 10.98 9.59 5.93
N ALA A 344 12.04 9.61 5.12
CA ALA A 344 12.81 8.42 4.78
C ALA A 344 14.31 8.72 4.75
N GLY A 345 15.12 7.78 5.21
CA GLY A 345 16.56 7.93 5.24
C GLY A 345 17.32 6.61 5.36
N GLY A 346 18.63 6.69 5.22
CA GLY A 346 19.54 5.56 5.25
C GLY A 346 20.80 5.85 4.46
N TYR A 347 21.52 4.79 4.04
CA TYR A 347 22.65 4.92 3.12
C TYR A 347 22.11 5.14 1.71
N ALA A 348 22.34 6.34 1.17
CA ALA A 348 21.96 6.69 -0.19
C ALA A 348 23.07 6.28 -1.17
N ASN A 349 22.65 5.76 -2.35
CA ASN A 349 23.50 5.78 -3.52
C ASN A 349 23.39 7.17 -4.16
N GLU A 350 24.39 7.99 -3.99
CA GLU A 350 24.50 9.18 -4.84
C GLU A 350 24.94 8.72 -6.22
N VAL A 351 24.08 8.86 -7.21
CA VAL A 351 24.47 8.75 -8.61
C VAL A 351 25.34 9.97 -8.92
N GLN A 352 26.63 9.82 -8.73
CA GLN A 352 27.56 10.85 -9.20
C GLN A 352 27.76 10.71 -10.70
N ASN A 353 27.52 11.80 -11.41
CA ASN A 353 28.03 12.06 -12.78
C ASN A 353 29.55 12.26 -12.77
N SER A 354 30.30 11.42 -12.13
CA SER A 354 31.76 11.49 -12.12
C SER A 354 32.39 10.11 -12.25
N ALA A 355 33.48 10.06 -13.00
CA ALA A 355 34.21 8.87 -13.43
C ALA A 355 34.93 8.10 -12.30
N GLU A 356 34.51 8.23 -11.08
CA GLU A 356 35.06 7.49 -9.93
C GLU A 356 33.96 6.59 -9.36
N ASN A 357 34.13 5.30 -9.60
CA ASN A 357 33.17 4.20 -9.37
C ASN A 357 33.11 3.75 -7.90
N GLU A 358 33.09 4.62 -6.92
CA GLU A 358 32.83 4.20 -5.53
C GLU A 358 31.50 4.82 -5.07
N PRO A 359 30.50 4.01 -4.65
CA PRO A 359 29.30 4.53 -3.99
C PRO A 359 29.74 5.12 -2.65
N THR A 360 29.66 6.43 -2.51
CA THR A 360 29.84 7.06 -1.20
C THR A 360 28.68 6.62 -0.32
N ASN A 361 28.96 5.81 0.71
CA ASN A 361 28.03 5.40 1.75
C ASN A 361 27.67 6.60 2.62
N LYS A 362 26.98 7.60 2.04
CA LYS A 362 26.58 8.79 2.77
C LYS A 362 25.20 8.58 3.38
N ARG A 363 25.09 8.76 4.68
CA ARG A 363 23.82 8.77 5.38
C ARG A 363 23.07 10.06 5.08
N THR A 364 21.81 9.95 4.74
CA THR A 364 20.93 11.11 4.52
C THR A 364 19.49 10.76 4.93
N THR A 365 18.74 11.76 5.39
CA THR A 365 17.31 11.62 5.64
C THR A 365 16.60 12.80 5.02
N TYR A 366 15.46 12.54 4.39
CA TYR A 366 14.68 13.54 3.68
C TYR A 366 13.22 13.47 4.08
N ALA A 367 12.56 14.63 4.07
CA ALA A 367 11.11 14.75 4.09
C ALA A 367 10.59 15.00 2.67
N MET A 368 9.47 14.39 2.33
CA MET A 368 8.72 14.62 1.09
C MET A 368 7.28 14.94 1.47
N LEU A 369 6.80 16.12 1.10
CA LEU A 369 5.43 16.55 1.36
C LEU A 369 4.54 16.18 0.18
N TYR A 370 3.38 15.63 0.46
CA TYR A 370 2.35 15.42 -0.54
C TYR A 370 1.67 16.75 -0.90
N LEU A 371 1.45 16.97 -2.20
CA LEU A 371 0.84 18.19 -2.73
C LEU A 371 -0.53 17.86 -3.33
N PRO A 372 -1.63 17.96 -2.58
CA PRO A 372 -2.95 17.50 -3.01
C PRO A 372 -3.48 18.22 -4.25
N THR A 373 -3.09 19.49 -4.45
CA THR A 373 -3.51 20.27 -5.64
C THR A 373 -2.97 19.72 -6.96
N THR A 374 -1.91 18.94 -6.92
CA THR A 374 -1.26 18.36 -8.11
C THR A 374 -1.19 16.84 -8.05
N SER A 375 -1.65 16.22 -6.96
CA SER A 375 -1.49 14.78 -6.66
C SER A 375 -0.04 14.32 -6.86
N ARG A 376 0.89 15.10 -6.35
CA ARG A 376 2.35 14.88 -6.50
C ARG A 376 3.08 15.14 -5.20
N TRP A 377 4.29 14.64 -5.13
CA TRP A 377 5.22 14.88 -4.03
C TRP A 377 6.15 16.05 -4.37
N ASN A 378 6.49 16.85 -3.37
CA ASN A 378 7.51 17.89 -3.55
C ASN A 378 8.89 17.24 -3.74
N LYS A 379 9.89 18.08 -4.09
CA LYS A 379 11.27 17.61 -4.08
C LYS A 379 11.70 17.27 -2.65
N PRO A 380 12.42 16.14 -2.42
CA PRO A 380 12.90 15.78 -1.11
C PRO A 380 13.71 16.90 -0.46
N VAL A 381 13.38 17.26 0.78
CA VAL A 381 14.08 18.27 1.58
C VAL A 381 14.84 17.55 2.69
N GLN A 382 16.16 17.80 2.78
CA GLN A 382 16.97 17.19 3.82
C GLN A 382 16.52 17.67 5.21
N VAL A 383 16.36 16.75 6.14
CA VAL A 383 16.01 17.02 7.53
C VAL A 383 17.26 17.02 8.43
N PRO A 384 17.21 17.59 9.66
CA PRO A 384 18.40 17.78 10.51
C PRO A 384 18.95 16.50 11.15
N PHE A 385 18.34 15.34 10.92
CA PHE A 385 18.81 14.06 11.46
C PHE A 385 19.18 13.09 10.36
N LYS A 386 19.96 12.07 10.71
CA LYS A 386 20.40 11.00 9.80
C LYS A 386 20.17 9.66 10.49
N VAL A 387 19.62 8.72 9.76
CA VAL A 387 19.29 7.38 10.26
C VAL A 387 19.90 6.31 9.38
N ALA A 388 20.41 5.26 10.00
CA ALA A 388 20.90 4.06 9.34
C ALA A 388 20.93 2.86 10.31
N ASN A 389 21.24 1.67 9.80
CA ASN A 389 21.47 0.45 10.59
C ASN A 389 20.30 0.05 11.50
N SER A 390 19.12 -0.15 10.95
CA SER A 390 17.90 -0.50 11.69
C SER A 390 17.37 0.60 12.61
N PRO A 391 17.13 1.78 12.09
CA PRO A 391 16.71 2.91 12.92
C PRO A 391 15.30 2.70 13.47
N SER A 392 15.09 3.16 14.69
CA SER A 392 13.77 3.53 15.16
C SER A 392 13.51 4.96 14.71
N ILE A 393 12.59 5.15 13.78
CA ILE A 393 12.02 6.46 13.43
C ILE A 393 10.57 6.44 13.88
N ILE A 394 10.25 7.22 14.90
CA ILE A 394 8.95 7.14 15.56
C ILE A 394 8.25 8.49 15.44
N PRO A 395 7.20 8.59 14.63
CA PRO A 395 6.38 9.79 14.56
C PRO A 395 5.48 9.89 15.79
N CYS A 396 5.51 11.03 16.46
CA CYS A 396 4.73 11.32 17.67
C CYS A 396 4.51 12.82 17.82
N ASP A 397 3.71 13.23 18.78
CA ASP A 397 3.61 14.60 19.30
C ASP A 397 4.11 14.54 20.74
N ILE A 398 5.43 14.68 20.92
CA ILE A 398 6.11 14.42 22.21
C ILE A 398 5.92 15.56 23.22
N ASN A 399 5.60 16.75 22.73
CA ASN A 399 5.43 17.97 23.54
C ASN A 399 3.97 18.42 23.65
N ASN A 400 3.03 17.66 23.10
CA ASN A 400 1.58 17.93 23.09
C ASN A 400 1.21 19.29 22.46
N ASP A 401 1.97 19.75 21.45
CA ASP A 401 1.67 20.99 20.72
C ASP A 401 0.78 20.79 19.48
N GLY A 402 0.44 19.54 19.20
CA GLY A 402 -0.40 19.13 18.06
C GLY A 402 0.34 19.05 16.73
N GLN A 403 1.66 19.28 16.70
CA GLN A 403 2.49 19.05 15.53
C GLN A 403 3.09 17.64 15.59
N MET A 404 3.46 17.10 14.44
CA MET A 404 4.12 15.80 14.41
C MET A 404 5.62 15.96 14.56
N ASP A 405 6.16 15.34 15.61
CA ASP A 405 7.57 15.24 15.93
C ASP A 405 8.13 13.88 15.52
N VAL A 406 9.44 13.71 15.65
CA VAL A 406 10.13 12.45 15.41
C VAL A 406 11.14 12.17 16.51
N VAL A 407 11.07 10.95 17.05
CA VAL A 407 12.15 10.35 17.84
C VAL A 407 12.95 9.45 16.92
N ALA A 408 14.26 9.64 16.82
CA ALA A 408 15.13 8.93 15.91
C ALA A 408 16.38 8.39 16.62
N PHE A 409 16.48 7.06 16.68
CA PHE A 409 17.66 6.34 17.18
C PHE A 409 18.15 5.33 16.16
N GLU A 410 19.41 4.98 16.17
CA GLU A 410 19.97 3.99 15.29
C GLU A 410 20.86 2.97 16.02
N ASN A 411 20.93 1.76 15.47
CA ASN A 411 21.86 0.74 15.95
C ASN A 411 23.25 1.01 15.36
N ASN A 412 24.05 1.79 16.06
CA ASN A 412 25.36 2.17 15.55
C ASN A 412 26.51 1.57 16.35
N THR A 413 27.36 0.84 15.64
CA THR A 413 28.64 0.34 16.11
C THR A 413 29.84 1.07 15.49
N ASP A 414 29.62 2.08 14.63
CA ASP A 414 30.64 2.70 13.82
C ASP A 414 31.21 3.95 14.51
N SER A 415 32.54 3.98 14.72
CA SER A 415 33.23 5.04 15.44
C SER A 415 33.40 6.37 14.68
N ASP A 416 33.15 6.36 13.37
CA ASP A 416 33.50 7.45 12.47
C ASP A 416 32.30 8.39 12.09
N VAL A 417 31.20 8.30 12.81
CA VAL A 417 29.96 9.01 12.47
C VAL A 417 29.74 10.22 13.38
N ASP A 418 29.24 11.32 12.76
CA ASP A 418 28.78 12.51 13.48
C ASP A 418 27.40 12.24 14.09
N PHE A 419 27.37 11.99 15.38
CA PHE A 419 26.20 11.59 16.18
C PHE A 419 25.40 12.74 16.78
N SER A 420 25.69 13.96 16.42
CA SER A 420 24.90 15.13 16.86
C SER A 420 23.46 15.16 16.30
N GLN A 421 23.06 14.08 15.58
CA GLN A 421 21.86 14.03 14.78
C GLN A 421 20.90 12.89 15.17
N GLU A 422 21.10 12.28 16.33
CA GLU A 422 20.16 11.33 16.94
C GLU A 422 19.41 12.00 18.08
N GLY A 423 18.19 11.57 18.34
CA GLY A 423 17.38 12.04 19.46
C GLY A 423 15.97 12.46 19.10
N ILE A 424 15.54 13.61 19.64
CA ILE A 424 14.19 14.13 19.49
C ILE A 424 14.22 15.36 18.60
N PHE A 425 13.32 15.42 17.62
CA PHE A 425 13.21 16.50 16.65
C PHE A 425 11.76 16.97 16.58
N LEU A 426 11.52 18.24 16.91
CA LEU A 426 10.21 18.84 16.95
C LEU A 426 9.81 19.33 15.56
N GLY A 427 8.64 18.91 15.11
CA GLY A 427 8.05 19.38 13.87
C GLY A 427 7.50 20.80 14.02
N ASN A 428 7.59 21.58 12.97
CA ASN A 428 7.10 22.96 12.98
C ASN A 428 5.74 23.15 12.30
N GLY A 429 5.05 22.06 11.96
CA GLY A 429 3.77 22.05 11.25
C GLY A 429 3.82 22.65 9.84
N LYS A 430 5.02 22.82 9.26
CA LYS A 430 5.26 23.38 7.91
C LYS A 430 6.21 22.54 7.08
N GLY A 431 6.40 21.30 7.46
CA GLY A 431 7.24 20.37 6.71
C GLY A 431 8.73 20.37 7.11
N ASN A 432 9.09 20.86 8.30
CA ASN A 432 10.47 20.87 8.76
C ASN A 432 10.56 20.60 10.28
N PHE A 433 11.78 20.32 10.77
CA PHE A 433 12.07 19.99 12.16
C PHE A 433 13.06 20.97 12.79
N THR A 434 12.98 21.08 14.12
CA THR A 434 13.92 21.79 14.97
C THR A 434 14.41 20.88 16.10
N THR A 435 15.59 21.12 16.63
CA THR A 435 16.14 20.36 17.76
C THR A 435 15.77 21.07 19.06
N PRO A 436 15.06 20.43 20.01
CA PRO A 436 14.70 21.02 21.29
C PRO A 436 15.88 21.11 22.25
N THR A 437 15.73 21.91 23.29
CA THR A 437 16.58 21.82 24.48
C THR A 437 16.11 20.64 25.34
N LEU A 438 17.01 19.71 25.67
CA LEU A 438 16.72 18.55 26.52
C LEU A 438 17.30 18.70 27.90
N SER A 439 16.56 18.31 28.94
CA SER A 439 17.04 18.22 30.32
C SER A 439 16.72 16.82 30.87
N PHE A 440 17.64 16.28 31.67
CA PHE A 440 17.51 14.94 32.23
C PHE A 440 17.75 14.99 33.75
N THR A 441 16.96 14.19 34.47
CA THR A 441 17.18 13.89 35.88
C THR A 441 17.28 12.37 36.06
N ASP A 442 17.95 11.94 37.14
CA ASP A 442 17.86 10.56 37.63
C ASP A 442 16.62 10.36 38.52
N SER A 443 16.38 9.15 38.96
CA SER A 443 15.25 8.79 39.83
C SER A 443 15.27 9.48 41.19
N ASP A 444 16.41 10.06 41.61
CA ASP A 444 16.52 10.86 42.81
C ASP A 444 16.26 12.37 42.55
N GLY A 445 15.91 12.74 41.34
CA GLY A 445 15.64 14.11 40.87
C GLY A 445 16.90 14.95 40.65
N LYS A 446 18.09 14.35 40.63
CA LYS A 446 19.33 15.03 40.37
C LYS A 446 19.59 15.20 38.89
N THR A 447 19.96 16.40 38.47
CA THR A 447 20.35 16.67 37.07
C THR A 447 21.47 15.75 36.62
N THR A 448 21.29 15.12 35.48
CA THR A 448 22.21 14.17 34.85
C THR A 448 22.29 14.40 33.35
N THR A 449 23.02 13.56 32.64
CA THR A 449 23.11 13.58 31.18
C THR A 449 22.70 12.22 30.63
N PHE A 450 21.99 12.23 29.51
CA PHE A 450 21.67 11.01 28.78
C PHE A 450 22.38 11.04 27.44
N ASN A 451 23.07 9.96 27.13
CA ASN A 451 23.72 9.83 25.84
C ASN A 451 22.73 9.25 24.83
N MET A 452 22.18 10.10 23.97
CA MET A 452 21.19 9.72 22.95
C MET A 452 21.72 8.70 21.91
N ARG A 453 23.01 8.35 21.97
CA ARG A 453 23.65 7.31 21.14
C ARG A 453 23.59 5.91 21.74
N GLY A 454 23.21 5.78 23.00
CA GLY A 454 23.18 4.49 23.70
C GLY A 454 22.04 3.58 23.28
N PRO A 455 20.81 4.09 23.07
CA PRO A 455 19.72 3.29 22.58
C PRO A 455 19.94 2.81 21.13
N CYS A 456 19.79 1.53 20.89
CA CYS A 456 19.78 0.96 19.53
C CYS A 456 18.34 0.73 19.01
N SER A 457 17.35 0.83 19.88
CA SER A 457 15.92 0.80 19.55
C SER A 457 15.13 1.55 20.63
N ALA A 458 14.02 2.14 20.22
CA ALA A 458 13.08 2.79 21.10
C ALA A 458 11.64 2.64 20.56
N ASP A 459 10.66 2.92 21.42
CA ASP A 459 9.29 3.22 21.03
C ASP A 459 8.69 4.22 22.02
N ILE A 460 7.57 4.86 21.64
CA ILE A 460 6.82 5.75 22.52
C ILE A 460 5.83 4.94 23.37
N ILE A 461 5.65 5.36 24.60
CA ILE A 461 4.81 4.71 25.61
C ILE A 461 4.25 5.80 26.55
N ASP A 462 3.10 5.60 27.16
CA ASP A 462 2.56 6.43 28.25
C ASP A 462 2.47 5.51 29.46
N ILE A 463 3.49 5.55 30.34
CA ILE A 463 3.67 4.54 31.41
C ILE A 463 2.72 4.70 32.58
N ASP A 464 2.19 5.92 32.80
CA ASP A 464 1.35 6.26 33.94
C ASP A 464 -0.01 6.86 33.55
N ASN A 465 -0.32 6.88 32.25
CA ASN A 465 -1.55 7.42 31.70
C ASN A 465 -1.79 8.91 32.03
N ASP A 466 -0.71 9.69 32.16
CA ASP A 466 -0.82 11.12 32.42
C ASP A 466 -1.01 11.94 31.13
N GLY A 467 -0.94 11.27 29.98
CA GLY A 467 -1.15 11.83 28.65
C GLY A 467 0.10 12.36 27.96
N ARG A 468 1.23 12.43 28.63
CA ARG A 468 2.53 12.72 28.00
C ARG A 468 3.15 11.42 27.50
N LEU A 469 3.75 11.50 26.33
CA LEU A 469 4.46 10.35 25.78
C LEU A 469 5.86 10.24 26.37
N ASP A 470 6.15 9.08 26.94
CA ASP A 470 7.46 8.64 27.38
C ASP A 470 8.18 7.91 26.25
N ILE A 471 9.45 7.59 26.43
CA ILE A 471 10.24 6.83 25.46
C ILE A 471 10.86 5.61 26.17
N VAL A 472 10.46 4.41 25.72
CA VAL A 472 11.14 3.18 26.13
C VAL A 472 12.34 2.95 25.22
N CYS A 473 13.51 2.76 25.82
CA CYS A 473 14.78 2.57 25.13
C CYS A 473 15.39 1.22 25.46
N ALA A 474 16.06 0.60 24.50
CA ALA A 474 16.93 -0.55 24.71
C ALA A 474 18.23 -0.41 23.95
N GLY A 475 19.35 -0.81 24.58
CA GLY A 475 20.66 -0.77 23.97
C GLY A 475 21.80 -0.80 24.94
N HIS A 476 23.01 -0.66 24.44
CA HIS A 476 24.19 -0.45 25.25
C HIS A 476 25.27 0.32 24.48
N LEU A 477 26.06 1.07 25.18
CA LEU A 477 27.22 1.79 24.62
C LEU A 477 28.39 1.71 25.60
N ASN A 478 29.56 1.32 25.15
CA ASN A 478 30.79 1.27 25.98
C ASN A 478 30.60 0.56 27.33
N ASN A 479 29.88 -0.54 27.38
CA ASN A 479 29.53 -1.30 28.59
C ASN A 479 28.46 -0.66 29.50
N GLU A 480 27.87 0.46 29.15
CA GLU A 480 26.72 1.03 29.83
C GLU A 480 25.45 0.50 29.21
N SER A 481 24.45 0.11 30.04
CA SER A 481 23.12 -0.30 29.60
C SER A 481 22.24 0.91 29.43
N TYR A 482 21.47 0.96 28.34
CA TYR A 482 20.46 1.97 28.03
C TYR A 482 19.06 1.36 27.98
N ASN A 483 18.80 0.36 28.83
CA ASN A 483 17.49 -0.24 29.01
C ASN A 483 16.70 0.60 30.01
N VAL A 484 16.16 1.71 29.53
CA VAL A 484 15.55 2.76 30.35
C VAL A 484 14.25 3.26 29.75
N ILE A 485 13.40 3.78 30.61
CA ILE A 485 12.32 4.68 30.25
C ILE A 485 12.84 6.10 30.39
N LEU A 486 12.65 6.93 29.41
CA LEU A 486 12.73 8.37 29.51
C LEU A 486 11.32 8.86 29.85
N HIS A 487 11.03 8.96 31.14
CA HIS A 487 9.73 9.40 31.63
C HIS A 487 9.59 10.91 31.43
N ASN A 488 8.59 11.33 30.70
CA ASN A 488 8.39 12.70 30.26
C ASN A 488 7.82 13.59 31.37
N THR A 489 8.64 14.42 31.93
CA THR A 489 8.28 15.37 32.95
C THR A 489 8.16 16.80 32.42
N THR A 490 8.00 16.97 31.12
CA THR A 490 7.92 18.25 30.42
C THR A 490 6.77 19.10 30.96
N SER A 491 7.10 20.33 31.38
CA SER A 491 6.14 21.32 31.85
C SER A 491 5.96 22.51 30.89
N SER A 492 6.80 22.59 29.85
CA SER A 492 6.78 23.64 28.83
C SER A 492 7.15 23.05 27.48
N PRO A 493 6.39 23.29 26.39
CA PRO A 493 6.66 22.69 25.07
C PRO A 493 8.01 23.13 24.46
N GLU A 494 8.65 24.16 24.96
CA GLU A 494 9.94 24.65 24.43
C GLU A 494 11.16 23.92 25.01
N THR A 495 11.02 23.28 26.18
CA THR A 495 12.10 22.53 26.84
C THR A 495 11.57 21.18 27.28
N LEU A 496 12.06 20.12 26.66
CA LEU A 496 11.68 18.78 27.03
C LEU A 496 12.50 18.28 28.21
N SER A 497 11.82 17.74 29.19
CA SER A 497 12.42 17.25 30.44
C SER A 497 12.06 15.77 30.63
N PHE A 498 13.05 14.97 30.98
CA PHE A 498 12.87 13.54 31.19
C PHE A 498 13.53 13.08 32.48
N CYS A 499 12.84 12.18 33.22
CA CYS A 499 13.44 11.39 34.29
C CYS A 499 13.90 10.04 33.69
N ILE A 500 15.13 9.65 33.98
CA ILE A 500 15.70 8.38 33.49
C ILE A 500 15.38 7.27 34.50
N GLU A 501 14.57 6.31 34.10
CA GLU A 501 14.11 5.18 34.92
C GLU A 501 14.58 3.86 34.30
N PRO A 502 15.61 3.21 34.88
CA PRO A 502 16.07 1.91 34.38
C PRO A 502 15.05 0.80 34.65
N TYR A 503 14.61 0.08 33.60
CA TYR A 503 13.77 -1.10 33.75
C TYR A 503 14.57 -2.43 33.76
N GLU A 504 15.79 -2.40 33.24
CA GLU A 504 16.68 -3.56 33.23
C GLU A 504 18.15 -3.12 33.27
N GLN A 505 18.86 -3.44 34.34
CA GLN A 505 20.24 -2.98 34.55
C GLN A 505 21.31 -4.05 34.31
N GLU A 506 20.94 -5.32 34.45
CA GLU A 506 21.89 -6.41 34.37
C GLU A 506 22.14 -6.90 32.94
N LEU A 507 21.15 -6.73 32.07
CA LEU A 507 21.20 -7.23 30.70
C LEU A 507 21.69 -6.13 29.74
N ARG A 508 22.51 -6.55 28.79
CA ARG A 508 22.97 -5.68 27.70
C ARG A 508 22.32 -6.13 26.41
N PHE A 509 21.39 -5.29 25.95
CA PHE A 509 20.65 -5.58 24.74
C PHE A 509 21.41 -5.02 23.53
N SER A 510 21.65 -5.87 22.54
CA SER A 510 22.14 -5.47 21.23
C SER A 510 21.14 -5.87 20.15
N GLU A 511 21.15 -5.15 19.04
CA GLU A 511 20.24 -5.39 17.93
C GLU A 511 18.74 -5.45 18.38
N ALA A 512 18.35 -4.66 19.36
CA ALA A 512 17.01 -4.68 19.91
C ALA A 512 15.97 -4.14 18.93
N ILE A 513 14.73 -4.65 19.02
CA ILE A 513 13.53 -4.05 18.46
C ILE A 513 12.49 -4.03 19.56
N ILE A 514 11.89 -2.86 19.78
CA ILE A 514 10.85 -2.65 20.78
C ILE A 514 9.57 -2.22 20.06
N GLN A 515 8.42 -2.68 20.56
CA GLN A 515 7.11 -2.09 20.29
C GLN A 515 6.29 -2.04 21.57
N ALA A 516 5.69 -0.88 21.83
CA ALA A 516 4.85 -0.62 22.99
C ALA A 516 3.36 -0.72 22.64
N ALA A 517 2.61 -1.38 23.51
CA ALA A 517 1.14 -1.47 23.47
C ALA A 517 0.63 -2.14 24.75
N ASP A 518 -0.66 -2.00 25.08
CA ASP A 518 -1.31 -2.77 26.17
C ASP A 518 -1.50 -4.23 25.72
N LEU A 519 -0.63 -5.12 26.20
CA LEU A 519 -0.60 -6.54 25.83
C LEU A 519 -1.45 -7.43 26.71
N ASN A 520 -1.81 -6.95 27.91
CA ASN A 520 -2.59 -7.69 28.89
C ASN A 520 -4.00 -7.11 29.10
N ASN A 521 -4.35 -6.09 28.32
CA ASN A 521 -5.63 -5.37 28.38
C ASN A 521 -5.95 -4.86 29.81
N ASP A 522 -4.95 -4.38 30.56
CA ASP A 522 -5.17 -3.79 31.88
C ASP A 522 -5.33 -2.25 31.87
N GLY A 523 -5.03 -1.60 30.72
CA GLY A 523 -5.19 -0.18 30.48
C GLY A 523 -3.91 0.62 30.62
N TYR A 524 -2.80 -0.03 30.92
CA TYR A 524 -1.48 0.56 30.89
C TYR A 524 -0.66 -0.05 29.76
N GLN A 525 0.19 0.76 29.16
CA GLN A 525 1.00 0.26 28.06
C GLN A 525 2.17 -0.58 28.57
N ASP A 526 2.31 -1.74 27.96
CA ASP A 526 3.41 -2.68 28.08
C ASP A 526 4.36 -2.51 26.88
N PHE A 527 5.41 -3.34 26.77
CA PHE A 527 6.17 -3.46 25.55
C PHE A 527 6.71 -4.87 25.33
N ALA A 528 6.84 -5.21 24.06
CA ALA A 528 7.56 -6.41 23.63
C ALA A 528 8.95 -6.04 23.10
N ILE A 529 9.95 -6.86 23.41
CA ILE A 529 11.33 -6.67 22.95
C ILE A 529 11.86 -7.96 22.33
N SER A 530 12.47 -7.83 21.17
CA SER A 530 13.28 -8.90 20.58
C SER A 530 14.73 -8.43 20.46
N SER A 531 15.67 -9.14 21.07
CA SER A 531 17.06 -8.67 21.19
C SER A 531 18.07 -9.82 21.25
N VAL A 532 19.34 -9.45 21.19
CA VAL A 532 20.49 -10.31 21.44
C VAL A 532 21.10 -9.90 22.76
N LEU A 533 21.32 -10.84 23.67
CA LEU A 533 22.11 -10.65 24.88
C LEU A 533 23.55 -11.03 24.59
N ASP A 534 24.45 -10.10 24.82
CA ASP A 534 25.88 -10.36 24.83
C ASP A 534 26.31 -10.73 26.26
N ASN A 535 26.61 -11.99 26.49
CA ASN A 535 27.14 -12.44 27.77
C ASN A 535 28.49 -13.19 27.58
N THR A 536 29.15 -13.51 28.69
CA THR A 536 30.46 -14.18 28.70
C THR A 536 30.40 -15.61 28.13
N GLU A 537 29.22 -16.20 27.98
CA GLU A 537 29.01 -17.56 27.46
C GLU A 537 28.61 -17.58 25.97
N GLY A 538 28.43 -16.42 25.36
CA GLY A 538 28.04 -16.25 23.97
C GLY A 538 26.76 -15.42 23.79
N GLN A 539 26.32 -15.29 22.55
CA GLN A 539 25.11 -14.53 22.22
C GLN A 539 23.85 -15.36 22.44
N ILE A 540 23.01 -14.91 23.34
CA ILE A 540 21.66 -15.47 23.56
C ILE A 540 20.62 -14.54 22.91
N ARG A 541 19.74 -15.12 22.11
CA ARG A 541 18.65 -14.42 21.45
C ARG A 541 17.34 -14.73 22.15
N PHE A 542 16.53 -13.69 22.35
CA PHE A 542 15.29 -13.84 23.07
C PHE A 542 14.22 -12.89 22.52
N THR A 543 12.98 -13.15 22.88
CA THR A 543 11.86 -12.24 22.75
C THR A 543 11.05 -12.34 24.03
N ASP A 544 10.87 -11.23 24.70
CA ASP A 544 10.17 -11.11 25.96
C ASP A 544 9.16 -9.99 25.92
N VAL A 545 8.18 -10.05 26.80
CA VAL A 545 7.28 -8.94 27.10
C VAL A 545 7.60 -8.36 28.47
N TYR A 546 7.48 -7.07 28.61
CA TYR A 546 7.63 -6.34 29.84
C TYR A 546 6.29 -5.71 30.19
N LEU A 547 5.64 -6.22 31.23
CA LEU A 547 4.33 -5.76 31.67
C LEU A 547 4.50 -4.62 32.65
N ASN A 548 3.78 -3.54 32.43
CA ASN A 548 3.73 -2.40 33.33
C ASN A 548 3.07 -2.82 34.65
N ASP A 549 3.72 -2.50 35.78
CA ASP A 549 3.17 -2.80 37.11
C ASP A 549 2.12 -1.75 37.48
N THR A 550 0.86 -2.10 37.45
CA THR A 550 -0.25 -1.18 37.76
C THR A 550 -0.25 -0.63 39.19
N LEU A 551 0.57 -1.21 40.08
CA LEU A 551 0.76 -0.73 41.47
C LEU A 551 1.97 0.17 41.60
N GLN A 552 2.92 0.12 40.68
CA GLN A 552 4.14 0.91 40.66
C GLN A 552 4.47 1.26 39.23
N HIS A 553 3.81 2.27 38.67
CA HIS A 553 4.01 2.72 37.30
C HIS A 553 5.49 3.01 37.04
N GLY A 554 5.96 2.63 35.83
CA GLY A 554 7.38 2.71 35.47
C GLY A 554 8.19 1.48 35.89
N ARG A 555 7.66 0.59 36.73
CA ARG A 555 8.24 -0.71 37.00
C ARG A 555 7.68 -1.75 36.05
N PHE A 556 8.56 -2.48 35.38
CA PHE A 556 8.16 -3.49 34.44
C PHE A 556 8.48 -4.91 34.92
N LEU A 557 7.52 -5.80 34.73
CA LEU A 557 7.66 -7.22 35.07
C LEU A 557 8.00 -8.02 33.81
N ARG A 558 9.21 -8.49 33.71
CA ARG A 558 9.69 -9.28 32.57
C ARG A 558 9.03 -10.65 32.53
N GLN A 559 8.49 -11.03 31.37
CA GLN A 559 7.90 -12.33 31.11
C GLN A 559 8.41 -12.85 29.75
N GLY A 560 9.01 -14.03 29.74
CA GLY A 560 9.38 -14.72 28.52
C GLY A 560 8.14 -15.20 27.75
N LEU A 561 8.21 -15.28 26.43
CA LEU A 561 7.11 -15.81 25.60
C LEU A 561 6.76 -17.28 25.85
N GLY A 562 7.34 -17.91 26.85
CA GLY A 562 6.96 -19.25 27.28
C GLY A 562 7.44 -20.37 26.38
N ASP A 563 8.48 -20.17 25.64
CA ASP A 563 8.96 -21.14 24.67
C ASP A 563 9.85 -22.20 25.33
N ALA A 564 9.25 -23.34 25.60
CA ALA A 564 9.98 -24.53 25.97
C ALA A 564 10.72 -25.08 24.73
N GLY A 565 11.81 -24.46 24.33
CA GLY A 565 12.81 -25.07 23.47
C GLY A 565 12.91 -24.60 22.02
N GLY A 566 12.57 -23.39 21.70
CA GLY A 566 12.72 -22.95 20.30
C GLY A 566 12.57 -21.47 20.02
N GLY A 567 12.88 -20.60 20.97
CA GLY A 567 12.85 -19.15 20.73
C GLY A 567 13.50 -18.78 19.39
N ILE A 568 12.97 -17.80 18.69
CA ILE A 568 13.59 -17.30 17.46
C ILE A 568 14.99 -16.81 17.83
N LYS A 569 15.98 -17.66 17.59
CA LYS A 569 17.38 -17.28 17.73
C LYS A 569 17.74 -16.38 16.55
N ARG A 570 17.82 -15.11 16.84
CA ARG A 570 18.10 -14.09 15.83
C ARG A 570 19.59 -14.02 15.54
N LYS A 571 19.98 -14.05 14.29
CA LYS A 571 21.29 -13.65 13.85
C LYS A 571 21.11 -12.36 13.06
N SER A 572 21.26 -11.22 13.72
CA SER A 572 21.04 -9.87 13.20
C SER A 572 19.68 -9.58 12.53
N ASN A 573 19.06 -8.54 12.94
CA ASN A 573 18.03 -7.77 12.24
C ASN A 573 16.79 -8.54 11.77
N GLY A 574 15.91 -8.92 12.68
CA GLY A 574 14.57 -9.41 12.41
C GLY A 574 13.53 -8.28 12.45
N THR A 575 12.28 -8.63 12.50
CA THR A 575 11.16 -7.71 12.73
C THR A 575 10.28 -8.22 13.87
N LEU A 576 9.70 -7.28 14.57
CA LEU A 576 8.64 -7.50 15.57
C LEU A 576 7.49 -6.59 15.18
N GLN A 577 6.26 -7.12 15.14
CA GLN A 577 5.05 -6.36 14.90
C GLN A 577 3.96 -6.81 15.86
N LEU A 578 3.27 -5.83 16.45
CA LEU A 578 2.10 -6.05 17.29
C LEU A 578 0.84 -5.74 16.48
N ALA A 579 -0.12 -6.65 16.45
CA ALA A 579 -1.45 -6.46 15.88
C ALA A 579 -2.38 -7.58 16.35
N ASP A 580 -3.67 -7.36 16.34
CA ASP A 580 -4.67 -8.40 16.60
C ASP A 580 -4.87 -9.25 15.33
N PHE A 581 -3.98 -10.24 15.11
CA PHE A 581 -4.07 -11.15 13.96
C PHE A 581 -5.17 -12.17 14.09
N SER A 582 -5.58 -12.47 15.33
CA SER A 582 -6.66 -13.42 15.62
C SER A 582 -8.05 -12.79 15.58
N ASN A 583 -8.13 -11.45 15.50
CA ASN A 583 -9.33 -10.64 15.52
C ASN A 583 -10.22 -10.96 16.74
N ASP A 584 -9.60 -11.01 17.92
CA ASP A 584 -10.25 -11.35 19.19
C ASP A 584 -10.22 -10.22 20.23
N GLY A 585 -9.65 -9.05 19.87
CA GLY A 585 -9.52 -7.89 20.74
C GLY A 585 -8.30 -7.90 21.66
N TRP A 586 -7.34 -8.79 21.38
CA TRP A 586 -6.05 -8.85 22.09
C TRP A 586 -4.90 -8.80 21.11
N LEU A 587 -3.88 -8.03 21.44
CA LEU A 587 -2.74 -7.89 20.55
C LEU A 587 -1.87 -9.15 20.55
N ASP A 588 -1.59 -9.63 19.36
CA ASP A 588 -0.73 -10.76 19.07
C ASP A 588 0.68 -10.25 18.67
N ILE A 589 1.65 -11.16 18.62
CA ILE A 589 3.04 -10.85 18.27
C ILE A 589 3.43 -11.58 16.99
N TYR A 590 3.80 -10.84 15.95
CA TYR A 590 4.49 -11.37 14.79
C TYR A 590 5.99 -11.16 14.92
N LEU A 591 6.75 -12.23 14.69
CA LEU A 591 8.21 -12.22 14.73
C LEU A 591 8.77 -12.84 13.45
N ALA A 592 9.79 -12.20 12.89
CA ALA A 592 10.58 -12.77 11.82
C ALA A 592 12.08 -12.54 12.06
N GLY A 593 12.89 -13.50 11.65
CA GLY A 593 14.34 -13.45 11.82
C GLY A 593 15.02 -14.79 11.61
N LEU A 594 16.32 -14.85 11.86
CA LEU A 594 17.09 -16.09 11.83
C LEU A 594 16.81 -16.91 13.09
N GLY A 595 16.32 -18.12 12.91
CA GLY A 595 16.18 -19.14 13.96
C GLY A 595 17.17 -20.28 13.76
N GLU A 596 17.15 -21.25 14.66
CA GLU A 596 17.86 -22.52 14.50
C GLU A 596 16.86 -23.65 14.20
N THR A 597 17.28 -24.58 13.34
CA THR A 597 16.56 -25.85 13.19
C THR A 597 16.82 -26.74 14.40
N SER A 598 16.05 -27.82 14.55
CA SER A 598 16.29 -28.84 15.56
C SER A 598 17.67 -29.51 15.45
N SER A 599 18.33 -29.39 14.29
CA SER A 599 19.72 -29.85 14.03
C SER A 599 20.77 -28.78 14.34
N GLY A 600 20.38 -27.57 14.82
CA GLY A 600 21.31 -26.47 15.10
C GLY A 600 21.76 -25.67 13.89
N GLU A 601 21.16 -25.90 12.71
CA GLU A 601 21.48 -25.12 11.53
C GLU A 601 20.67 -23.80 11.51
N ALA A 602 21.32 -22.72 11.11
CA ALA A 602 20.66 -21.43 10.98
C ALA A 602 19.57 -21.50 9.89
N ALA A 603 18.36 -21.15 10.24
CA ALA A 603 17.24 -21.08 9.30
C ALA A 603 16.37 -19.85 9.59
N THR A 604 15.89 -19.24 8.56
CA THR A 604 14.93 -18.13 8.69
C THR A 604 13.60 -18.67 9.17
N ARG A 605 12.99 -17.92 10.06
CA ARG A 605 11.71 -18.29 10.66
C ARG A 605 10.82 -17.07 10.76
N GLN A 606 9.54 -17.29 10.52
CA GLN A 606 8.47 -16.37 10.85
C GLN A 606 7.50 -17.04 11.81
N ARG A 607 6.99 -16.29 12.78
CA ARG A 607 6.11 -16.78 13.82
C ARG A 607 5.02 -15.76 14.11
N ILE A 608 3.81 -16.23 14.33
CA ILE A 608 2.75 -15.49 14.97
C ILE A 608 2.47 -16.17 16.30
N TYR A 609 2.48 -15.38 17.34
CA TYR A 609 2.16 -15.80 18.70
C TYR A 609 0.84 -15.15 19.09
N VAL A 610 -0.22 -15.96 19.19
CA VAL A 610 -1.54 -15.50 19.57
C VAL A 610 -1.64 -15.37 21.08
N ASN A 611 -2.14 -14.23 21.53
CA ASN A 611 -2.40 -13.92 22.92
C ASN A 611 -3.54 -14.77 23.46
N ARG A 612 -3.40 -15.28 24.70
CA ARG A 612 -4.38 -16.16 25.34
C ARG A 612 -5.34 -15.44 26.27
N GLN A 613 -5.50 -14.13 26.12
CA GLN A 613 -6.50 -13.32 26.80
C GLN A 613 -6.42 -13.43 28.35
N GLN A 614 -5.24 -13.24 28.91
CA GLN A 614 -5.01 -13.35 30.35
C GLN A 614 -4.28 -12.11 30.86
N THR A 615 -4.55 -11.70 32.11
CA THR A 615 -3.86 -10.62 32.81
C THR A 615 -2.35 -10.86 32.95
N LYS A 616 -1.92 -12.12 32.94
CA LYS A 616 -0.54 -12.51 32.65
C LYS A 616 -0.56 -13.13 31.24
N PRO A 617 -0.29 -12.36 30.19
CA PRO A 617 -0.46 -12.82 28.84
C PRO A 617 0.45 -14.01 28.58
N THR A 618 -0.14 -15.08 28.10
CA THR A 618 0.57 -16.23 27.56
C THR A 618 0.33 -16.27 26.08
N PHE A 619 1.40 -16.50 25.34
CA PHE A 619 1.31 -16.51 23.89
C PHE A 619 1.47 -17.92 23.36
N THR A 620 0.63 -18.31 22.41
CA THR A 620 0.74 -19.62 21.76
C THR A 620 1.14 -19.41 20.30
N GLN A 621 2.24 -20.04 19.91
CA GLN A 621 2.69 -20.02 18.53
C GLN A 621 1.67 -20.73 17.64
N LEU A 622 1.27 -20.09 16.54
CA LEU A 622 0.49 -20.73 15.49
C LEU A 622 1.28 -21.87 14.83
N THR A 623 0.60 -22.94 14.50
CA THR A 623 1.22 -24.14 13.93
C THR A 623 1.57 -23.94 12.45
N ASN A 624 2.42 -24.82 11.91
CA ASN A 624 2.73 -24.83 10.48
C ASN A 624 1.51 -25.11 9.57
N ALA A 625 0.40 -25.58 10.13
CA ALA A 625 -0.86 -25.76 9.42
C ALA A 625 -1.59 -24.42 9.20
N ASP A 626 -1.33 -23.46 10.08
CA ASP A 626 -1.95 -22.12 10.04
C ASP A 626 -1.09 -21.14 9.21
N LEU A 627 0.22 -21.38 9.15
CA LEU A 627 1.15 -20.62 8.33
C LEU A 627 1.50 -21.40 7.05
N LEU A 628 1.45 -20.76 5.91
CA LEU A 628 1.89 -21.38 4.65
C LEU A 628 3.38 -21.71 4.71
N ALA A 629 3.78 -22.84 4.11
CA ALA A 629 5.16 -23.29 4.12
C ALA A 629 6.15 -22.29 3.48
N ASP A 630 5.69 -21.50 2.50
CA ASP A 630 6.51 -20.46 1.88
C ASP A 630 6.65 -19.24 2.80
N MET A 631 5.61 -18.83 3.53
CA MET A 631 5.73 -17.80 4.57
C MET A 631 6.74 -18.22 5.64
N TYR A 632 6.66 -19.47 6.09
CA TYR A 632 7.58 -20.02 7.07
C TYR A 632 9.05 -19.95 6.65
N ASN A 633 9.32 -20.09 5.35
CA ASN A 633 10.66 -20.15 4.76
C ASN A 633 11.12 -18.82 4.13
N MET A 634 10.31 -17.77 4.12
CA MET A 634 10.78 -16.46 3.68
C MET A 634 11.75 -15.87 4.70
N GLN A 635 12.88 -15.39 4.20
CA GLN A 635 13.78 -14.58 4.98
C GLN A 635 13.26 -13.16 5.03
N ALA A 636 12.51 -12.82 6.08
CA ALA A 636 12.42 -11.41 6.42
C ALA A 636 13.87 -10.94 6.65
N SER A 637 14.32 -10.07 5.78
CA SER A 637 15.69 -9.56 5.88
C SER A 637 15.73 -8.39 6.86
N ILE A 638 16.92 -8.06 7.19
CA ILE A 638 17.39 -6.93 7.96
C ILE A 638 16.43 -5.72 7.82
N ASN A 639 16.01 -5.16 8.96
CA ASN A 639 15.44 -3.82 9.10
C ASN A 639 14.03 -3.61 8.56
N ASN A 640 13.01 -4.15 9.24
CA ASN A 640 11.60 -3.81 8.99
C ASN A 640 11.10 -3.98 7.55
N SER A 641 11.63 -4.94 6.80
CA SER A 641 11.09 -5.31 5.49
C SER A 641 9.70 -5.96 5.56
N THR A 642 9.02 -5.79 6.68
CA THR A 642 7.68 -6.30 6.95
C THR A 642 6.76 -5.15 7.27
N GLY A 643 5.59 -5.15 6.67
CA GLY A 643 4.51 -4.21 6.97
C GLY A 643 3.24 -4.95 7.33
N VAL A 644 2.43 -4.36 8.19
CA VAL A 644 1.16 -4.92 8.69
C VAL A 644 0.07 -3.88 8.49
N ILE A 645 -0.98 -4.26 7.77
CA ILE A 645 -2.13 -3.39 7.48
C ILE A 645 -3.27 -4.23 6.93
N ASP A 646 -4.52 -3.81 7.09
CA ASP A 646 -5.63 -4.34 6.29
C ASP A 646 -5.52 -3.81 4.85
N TRP A 647 -5.04 -4.66 3.96
CA TRP A 647 -4.83 -4.30 2.57
C TRP A 647 -6.07 -4.47 1.69
N ASN A 648 -6.86 -5.48 1.98
CA ASN A 648 -8.00 -5.85 1.15
C ASN A 648 -9.35 -5.28 1.63
N GLY A 649 -9.36 -4.57 2.77
CA GLY A 649 -10.55 -3.94 3.34
C GLY A 649 -11.51 -4.95 4.00
N ASP A 650 -11.00 -6.10 4.46
CA ASP A 650 -11.82 -7.12 5.13
C ASP A 650 -11.89 -6.96 6.66
N GLY A 651 -11.20 -5.95 7.20
CA GLY A 651 -11.15 -5.62 8.63
C GLY A 651 -10.14 -6.43 9.42
N THR A 652 -9.21 -7.13 8.78
CA THR A 652 -8.18 -7.91 9.44
C THR A 652 -6.77 -7.49 9.01
N TYR A 653 -5.78 -7.65 9.90
CA TYR A 653 -4.41 -7.29 9.58
C TYR A 653 -3.74 -8.30 8.65
N ASP A 654 -3.34 -7.87 7.47
CA ASP A 654 -2.53 -8.60 6.51
C ASP A 654 -1.03 -8.35 6.74
N ILE A 655 -0.18 -9.20 6.17
CA ILE A 655 1.28 -9.10 6.37
C ILE A 655 1.98 -9.02 5.01
N PHE A 656 2.77 -7.97 4.84
CA PHE A 656 3.73 -7.84 3.75
C PHE A 656 5.11 -8.28 4.24
N VAL A 657 5.73 -9.19 3.51
CA VAL A 657 7.07 -9.69 3.82
C VAL A 657 7.97 -9.51 2.61
N GLY A 658 9.06 -8.77 2.78
CA GLY A 658 10.12 -8.64 1.79
C GLY A 658 11.43 -9.26 2.25
N GLY A 659 12.31 -9.66 1.33
CA GLY A 659 13.61 -10.20 1.68
C GLY A 659 14.14 -11.27 0.73
N LEU A 660 15.07 -12.10 1.23
CA LEU A 660 15.62 -13.22 0.48
C LEU A 660 14.83 -14.49 0.77
N LYS A 661 14.50 -15.28 -0.25
CA LYS A 661 13.80 -16.55 -0.09
C LYS A 661 14.81 -17.71 -0.03
N GLY A 662 14.95 -18.36 1.13
CA GLY A 662 15.83 -19.51 1.31
C GLY A 662 17.30 -19.21 0.98
N THR A 663 17.89 -19.93 0.02
CA THR A 663 19.26 -19.73 -0.48
C THR A 663 19.32 -18.83 -1.72
N ALA A 664 18.19 -18.21 -2.10
CA ALA A 664 18.13 -17.34 -3.26
C ALA A 664 19.05 -16.12 -3.10
N LYS A 665 19.66 -15.69 -4.20
CA LYS A 665 20.52 -14.50 -4.22
C LYS A 665 19.73 -13.23 -4.58
N SER A 666 18.47 -13.39 -5.00
CA SER A 666 17.58 -12.28 -5.35
C SER A 666 16.54 -12.06 -4.28
N SER A 667 16.21 -10.80 -4.01
CA SER A 667 15.10 -10.43 -3.14
C SER A 667 13.76 -10.77 -3.78
N SER A 668 12.78 -11.01 -2.95
CA SER A 668 11.39 -11.20 -3.35
C SER A 668 10.47 -10.71 -2.25
N GLY A 669 9.23 -10.42 -2.58
CA GLY A 669 8.21 -10.02 -1.61
C GLY A 669 6.91 -10.79 -1.81
N GLN A 670 6.13 -10.87 -0.75
CA GLN A 670 4.86 -11.56 -0.73
C GLN A 670 3.90 -10.89 0.23
N LEU A 671 2.68 -10.67 -0.23
CA LEU A 671 1.54 -10.34 0.62
C LEU A 671 0.91 -11.65 1.12
N TYR A 672 0.58 -11.70 2.41
CA TYR A 672 -0.20 -12.74 3.02
C TYR A 672 -1.48 -12.16 3.60
N LEU A 673 -2.62 -12.66 3.14
CA LEU A 673 -3.94 -12.22 3.55
C LEU A 673 -4.42 -13.04 4.76
N ASN A 674 -4.80 -12.35 5.81
CA ASN A 674 -5.35 -12.96 7.02
C ASN A 674 -6.82 -13.32 6.81
N ASN A 675 -7.29 -14.36 7.49
CA ASN A 675 -8.69 -14.76 7.49
C ASN A 675 -9.44 -14.34 8.77
N GLY A 676 -8.87 -13.42 9.56
CA GLY A 676 -9.40 -12.99 10.85
C GLY A 676 -9.31 -14.03 11.98
N LYS A 677 -8.51 -15.07 11.82
CA LYS A 677 -8.23 -16.10 12.84
C LYS A 677 -6.75 -16.44 12.91
N GLY A 678 -5.90 -15.55 12.44
CA GLY A 678 -4.46 -15.74 12.38
C GLY A 678 -3.98 -16.68 11.26
N ARG A 679 -4.90 -17.27 10.47
CA ARG A 679 -4.49 -18.10 9.34
C ARG A 679 -4.22 -17.25 8.12
N MET A 680 -3.00 -17.34 7.63
CA MET A 680 -2.53 -16.58 6.47
C MET A 680 -2.79 -17.33 5.17
N ASN A 681 -3.40 -16.65 4.21
CA ASN A 681 -3.56 -17.11 2.84
C ASN A 681 -2.57 -16.37 1.95
N ARG A 682 -2.07 -17.05 0.92
CA ARG A 682 -1.18 -16.40 -0.03
C ARG A 682 -1.95 -15.39 -0.87
N GLY A 683 -1.57 -14.14 -0.77
CA GLY A 683 -1.99 -13.06 -1.63
C GLY A 683 -1.11 -12.97 -2.87
N VAL A 684 -0.73 -11.77 -3.24
CA VAL A 684 0.05 -11.50 -4.43
C VAL A 684 1.54 -11.44 -4.13
N ALA A 685 2.37 -11.83 -5.10
CA ALA A 685 3.79 -11.54 -5.08
C ALA A 685 3.99 -10.03 -5.27
N ILE A 686 4.84 -9.44 -4.45
CA ILE A 686 5.19 -8.01 -4.49
C ILE A 686 6.69 -7.87 -4.71
N PRO A 687 7.17 -6.72 -5.17
CA PRO A 687 8.60 -6.43 -5.15
C PRO A 687 9.11 -6.50 -3.72
N GLY A 688 10.18 -7.25 -3.50
CA GLY A 688 10.84 -7.34 -2.21
C GLY A 688 12.20 -6.68 -2.24
N ALA A 689 12.59 -6.08 -1.12
CA ALA A 689 13.91 -5.53 -0.93
C ALA A 689 14.55 -6.08 0.34
N THR A 690 15.88 -6.07 0.39
CA THR A 690 16.66 -6.37 1.59
C THR A 690 17.12 -5.08 2.22
N GLU A 691 17.46 -5.10 3.50
CA GLU A 691 17.89 -3.89 4.20
C GLU A 691 16.86 -2.76 4.03
N ALA A 692 15.58 -3.12 4.13
CA ALA A 692 14.46 -2.31 3.67
C ALA A 692 13.53 -1.86 4.80
N SER A 693 12.83 -0.77 4.56
CA SER A 693 11.71 -0.29 5.35
C SER A 693 10.44 -0.27 4.50
N VAL A 694 9.31 -0.59 5.10
CA VAL A 694 7.98 -0.61 4.47
C VAL A 694 7.08 0.43 5.11
N ILE A 695 6.40 1.20 4.30
CA ILE A 695 5.38 2.19 4.73
C ILE A 695 4.14 2.10 3.84
N PHE A 696 3.05 2.68 4.31
CA PHE A 696 1.75 2.66 3.64
C PHE A 696 1.16 4.08 3.50
N PRO A 697 1.72 4.95 2.65
CA PRO A 697 1.09 6.23 2.33
C PRO A 697 -0.13 6.04 1.42
N ASP A 698 -1.03 7.01 1.38
CA ASP A 698 -1.94 7.20 0.26
C ASP A 698 -1.17 8.00 -0.82
N TRP A 699 -0.45 7.26 -1.70
CA TRP A 699 0.53 7.87 -2.60
C TRP A 699 -0.09 8.77 -3.67
N ASN A 700 -1.25 8.41 -4.16
CA ASN A 700 -1.92 9.10 -5.26
C ASN A 700 -3.13 9.94 -4.80
N GLY A 701 -3.46 9.94 -3.51
CA GLY A 701 -4.57 10.69 -2.92
C GLY A 701 -5.94 10.11 -3.26
N ASP A 702 -6.04 8.80 -3.52
CA ASP A 702 -7.29 8.13 -3.87
C ASP A 702 -8.05 7.54 -2.67
N GLY A 703 -7.54 7.74 -1.46
CA GLY A 703 -8.12 7.26 -0.20
C GLY A 703 -7.73 5.83 0.16
N ARG A 704 -6.82 5.20 -0.59
CA ARG A 704 -6.29 3.87 -0.31
C ARG A 704 -4.84 3.97 0.15
N LYS A 705 -4.44 3.08 1.04
CA LYS A 705 -3.04 2.98 1.44
C LYS A 705 -2.29 2.14 0.41
N ASP A 706 -1.22 2.71 -0.15
CA ASP A 706 -0.31 2.06 -1.08
C ASP A 706 0.87 1.45 -0.33
N TYR A 707 1.50 0.43 -0.92
CA TYR A 707 2.72 -0.16 -0.39
C TYR A 707 3.95 0.54 -0.95
N VAL A 708 4.82 1.02 -0.10
CA VAL A 708 6.12 1.59 -0.47
C VAL A 708 7.23 0.91 0.30
N THR A 709 8.25 0.42 -0.39
CA THR A 709 9.45 -0.13 0.23
C THR A 709 10.70 0.60 -0.22
N TYR A 710 11.52 1.01 0.75
CA TYR A 710 12.86 1.57 0.56
C TYR A 710 13.88 0.52 0.92
N GLY A 711 14.78 0.15 0.01
CA GLY A 711 15.78 -0.88 0.30
C GLY A 711 16.60 -1.30 -0.91
N ASN A 712 17.39 -2.37 -0.71
CA ASN A 712 18.19 -2.97 -1.76
C ASN A 712 17.37 -4.06 -2.49
N CYS A 713 16.83 -3.72 -3.65
CA CYS A 713 16.11 -4.65 -4.49
C CYS A 713 17.07 -5.40 -5.43
N THR A 714 17.18 -6.70 -5.24
CA THR A 714 17.95 -7.60 -6.12
C THR A 714 17.05 -8.52 -6.93
N ASP A 715 15.73 -8.25 -6.97
CA ASP A 715 14.78 -8.99 -7.79
C ASP A 715 15.04 -8.74 -9.28
N ASN A 716 15.31 -9.79 -10.04
CA ASN A 716 15.64 -9.71 -11.45
C ASN A 716 14.55 -9.06 -12.32
N ASN A 717 13.28 -9.12 -11.89
CA ASN A 717 12.16 -8.52 -12.60
C ASN A 717 12.20 -6.99 -12.48
N TYR A 718 12.75 -6.46 -11.37
CA TYR A 718 12.82 -5.03 -11.06
C TYR A 718 14.20 -4.42 -11.29
N LEU A 719 15.27 -5.22 -11.34
CA LEU A 719 16.64 -4.73 -11.63
C LEU A 719 16.75 -4.06 -13.00
N LYS A 720 15.88 -4.40 -13.95
CA LYS A 720 15.80 -3.71 -15.24
C LYS A 720 15.31 -2.27 -15.10
N LEU A 721 14.47 -2.00 -14.10
CA LEU A 721 13.94 -0.67 -13.80
C LEU A 721 14.93 0.15 -12.98
N CYS A 722 15.79 -0.53 -12.19
CA CYS A 722 16.85 0.08 -11.42
C CYS A 722 18.11 -0.78 -11.35
N PRO A 723 19.04 -0.59 -12.26
CA PRO A 723 20.26 -1.39 -12.34
C PRO A 723 21.18 -1.30 -11.10
N GLN A 724 20.97 -0.32 -10.24
CA GLN A 724 21.84 -0.06 -9.08
C GLN A 724 21.36 -0.75 -7.79
N GLY A 725 20.17 -1.35 -7.78
CA GLY A 725 19.67 -2.16 -6.68
C GLY A 725 19.06 -1.41 -5.48
N ILE A 726 19.43 -0.14 -5.24
CA ILE A 726 18.93 0.65 -4.10
C ILE A 726 17.82 1.59 -4.56
N ASN A 727 16.59 1.37 -4.06
CA ASN A 727 15.40 2.03 -4.60
C ASN A 727 14.29 2.24 -3.59
N ALA A 728 13.34 3.08 -4.03
CA ALA A 728 11.99 3.08 -3.50
C ALA A 728 11.06 2.44 -4.55
N ILE A 729 10.31 1.45 -4.13
CA ILE A 729 9.36 0.72 -4.98
C ILE A 729 7.96 0.94 -4.43
N LEU A 730 7.08 1.39 -5.30
CA LEU A 730 5.67 1.65 -5.01
C LEU A 730 4.81 0.56 -5.62
N CYS A 731 3.83 0.08 -4.87
CA CYS A 731 2.73 -0.73 -5.39
C CYS A 731 1.41 -0.06 -5.03
N TYR A 732 0.65 0.34 -6.04
CA TYR A 732 -0.68 0.92 -5.83
C TYR A 732 -1.66 -0.12 -5.34
N ASN A 733 -2.48 0.26 -4.35
CA ASN A 733 -3.64 -0.52 -3.96
C ASN A 733 -4.82 -0.17 -4.88
N LEU A 734 -5.23 -1.14 -5.68
CA LEU A 734 -6.35 -0.99 -6.62
C LEU A 734 -7.66 -1.63 -6.09
N GLY A 735 -7.70 -1.99 -4.81
CA GLY A 735 -8.86 -2.56 -4.13
C GLY A 735 -10.02 -1.58 -3.94
N ALA A 736 -10.97 -1.93 -3.08
CA ALA A 736 -12.02 -1.01 -2.68
C ALA A 736 -11.45 0.15 -1.82
N ILE A 737 -12.05 1.33 -1.91
CA ILE A 737 -11.72 2.43 -0.99
C ILE A 737 -12.24 2.03 0.39
N PRO A 738 -11.39 2.00 1.44
CA PRO A 738 -11.82 1.68 2.79
C PRO A 738 -12.89 2.67 3.25
N GLN A 739 -13.94 2.15 3.90
CA GLN A 739 -14.90 3.01 4.57
C GLN A 739 -14.31 3.41 5.92
N ARG A 740 -14.48 4.68 6.31
CA ARG A 740 -14.10 5.10 7.66
C ARG A 740 -14.90 4.29 8.69
N PRO A 741 -14.28 3.86 9.80
CA PRO A 741 -15.01 3.21 10.87
C PRO A 741 -16.10 4.13 11.44
N ASP A 742 -17.19 3.54 11.91
CA ASP A 742 -18.19 4.28 12.66
C ASP A 742 -17.62 4.73 14.02
N ALA A 743 -18.00 5.93 14.43
CA ALA A 743 -17.50 6.53 15.67
C ALA A 743 -18.06 5.80 16.92
N PRO A 744 -17.29 5.75 18.03
CA PRO A 744 -17.78 5.25 19.31
C PRO A 744 -19.03 5.96 19.80
N LEU A 745 -19.80 5.31 20.69
CA LEU A 745 -21.10 5.76 21.18
C LEU A 745 -21.13 5.82 22.71
N ASN A 746 -22.11 6.50 23.27
CA ASN A 746 -22.46 6.48 24.70
C ASN A 746 -21.26 6.73 25.64
N CYS A 747 -20.43 7.73 25.29
CA CYS A 747 -19.25 8.08 26.06
C CYS A 747 -19.59 8.55 27.48
N GLN A 748 -18.86 8.05 28.49
CA GLN A 748 -19.03 8.40 29.90
C GLN A 748 -17.67 8.67 30.55
N ALA A 749 -17.68 9.48 31.61
CA ALA A 749 -16.51 9.79 32.42
C ALA A 749 -16.87 9.67 33.91
N GLU A 750 -16.06 8.94 34.66
CA GLU A 750 -16.21 8.75 36.10
C GLU A 750 -14.91 9.16 36.78
N VAL A 751 -15.02 10.14 37.70
CA VAL A 751 -13.87 10.60 38.52
C VAL A 751 -13.69 9.64 39.68
N ASN A 752 -12.53 9.01 39.75
CA ASN A 752 -12.18 8.06 40.79
C ASN A 752 -11.76 8.74 42.09
N THR A 753 -11.77 7.97 43.19
CA THR A 753 -11.40 8.51 44.53
C THR A 753 -9.91 8.85 44.66
N ASP A 754 -9.05 8.38 43.79
CA ASP A 754 -7.64 8.67 43.71
C ASP A 754 -7.32 9.89 42.80
N GLY A 755 -8.36 10.52 42.24
CA GLY A 755 -8.21 11.67 41.35
C GLY A 755 -8.00 11.32 39.90
N SER A 756 -7.88 10.04 39.54
CA SER A 756 -7.90 9.61 38.14
C SER A 756 -9.34 9.62 37.58
N VAL A 757 -9.47 9.47 36.25
CA VAL A 757 -10.76 9.46 35.57
C VAL A 757 -10.85 8.24 34.70
N THR A 758 -11.90 7.45 34.88
CA THR A 758 -12.23 6.35 34.00
C THR A 758 -13.16 6.82 32.89
N LEU A 759 -12.70 6.74 31.66
CA LEU A 759 -13.43 7.04 30.42
C LEU A 759 -13.92 5.73 29.80
N THR A 760 -15.20 5.67 29.42
CA THR A 760 -15.79 4.49 28.81
C THR A 760 -16.65 4.85 27.62
N TRP A 761 -16.81 3.92 26.68
CA TRP A 761 -17.62 4.09 25.49
C TRP A 761 -18.15 2.74 24.98
N ASP A 762 -19.25 2.81 24.28
CA ASP A 762 -19.80 1.70 23.51
C ASP A 762 -19.29 1.78 22.05
N VAL A 763 -19.41 0.66 21.33
CA VAL A 763 -19.05 0.59 19.92
C VAL A 763 -20.25 0.19 19.07
N PRO A 764 -20.36 0.68 17.83
CA PRO A 764 -21.36 0.25 16.86
C PRO A 764 -21.27 -1.26 16.58
N GLU A 765 -22.37 -1.85 16.07
CA GLU A 765 -22.38 -3.26 15.64
C GLU A 765 -21.40 -3.54 14.49
N SER A 766 -21.06 -2.52 13.71
CA SER A 766 -20.08 -2.58 12.63
C SER A 766 -18.63 -2.68 13.10
N ALA A 767 -18.35 -2.40 14.39
CA ALA A 767 -16.99 -2.39 14.91
C ALA A 767 -16.37 -3.80 14.90
N GLN A 768 -15.15 -3.88 14.35
CA GLN A 768 -14.36 -5.12 14.39
C GLN A 768 -13.61 -5.25 15.73
N PRO A 769 -13.38 -6.48 16.22
CA PRO A 769 -12.64 -6.70 17.47
C PRO A 769 -11.24 -6.10 17.47
N CYS A 770 -10.55 -6.10 16.33
CA CYS A 770 -9.20 -5.54 16.16
C CYS A 770 -9.14 -4.01 16.14
N TYR A 771 -10.29 -3.29 16.24
CA TYR A 771 -10.27 -1.83 16.31
C TYR A 771 -9.53 -1.39 17.56
N THR A 772 -8.69 -0.38 17.38
CA THR A 772 -8.01 0.31 18.47
C THR A 772 -8.60 1.70 18.68
N TYR A 773 -8.34 2.31 19.84
CA TYR A 773 -8.96 3.56 20.17
C TYR A 773 -7.92 4.63 20.53
N GLU A 774 -8.22 5.86 20.12
CA GLU A 774 -7.46 7.04 20.50
C GLU A 774 -8.37 8.01 21.26
N VAL A 775 -7.87 8.57 22.35
CA VAL A 775 -8.59 9.55 23.17
C VAL A 775 -7.85 10.86 23.12
N TYR A 776 -8.57 11.96 22.92
CA TYR A 776 -8.05 13.28 23.17
C TYR A 776 -8.58 13.85 24.48
N ILE A 777 -7.77 14.62 25.17
CA ILE A 777 -8.14 15.39 26.36
C ILE A 777 -7.66 16.82 26.20
N GLN A 778 -8.54 17.78 26.50
CA GLN A 778 -8.26 19.21 26.46
C GLN A 778 -8.59 19.87 27.82
N ASP A 779 -7.76 20.80 28.24
CA ASP A 779 -8.05 21.65 29.40
C ASP A 779 -9.19 22.65 29.08
N SER A 780 -9.60 23.40 30.07
CA SER A 780 -10.66 24.44 29.94
C SER A 780 -10.30 25.57 28.99
N LYS A 781 -9.05 25.70 28.58
CA LYS A 781 -8.55 26.70 27.62
C LYS A 781 -8.48 26.11 26.19
N GLY A 782 -8.71 24.81 26.05
CA GLY A 782 -8.59 24.10 24.79
C GLY A 782 -7.18 23.61 24.45
N ASN A 783 -6.23 23.68 25.38
CA ASN A 783 -4.90 23.12 25.18
C ASN A 783 -4.98 21.59 25.28
N MET A 784 -4.25 20.90 24.43
CA MET A 784 -4.09 19.45 24.50
C MET A 784 -3.35 19.08 25.77
N VAL A 785 -3.88 18.10 26.50
CA VAL A 785 -3.27 17.57 27.73
C VAL A 785 -2.55 16.25 27.40
N ASN A 786 -3.01 15.58 26.37
CA ASN A 786 -2.39 14.35 25.91
C ASN A 786 -2.06 14.42 24.40
N SER A 787 -1.04 13.68 24.00
CA SER A 787 -0.69 13.51 22.59
C SER A 787 -1.81 12.81 21.84
N THR A 788 -2.27 13.40 20.74
CA THR A 788 -3.30 12.81 19.90
C THR A 788 -2.94 13.01 18.43
N PRO A 789 -2.42 11.97 17.75
CA PRO A 789 -1.95 12.09 16.37
C PRO A 789 -3.11 12.04 15.35
N ALA A 790 -4.12 12.88 15.56
CA ALA A 790 -5.28 13.04 14.70
C ALA A 790 -5.80 14.48 14.76
N PHE A 791 -6.58 14.89 13.76
CA PHE A 791 -7.29 16.16 13.80
C PHE A 791 -8.57 16.07 14.63
N ILE A 792 -8.83 17.11 15.41
CA ILE A 792 -10.01 17.20 16.28
C ILE A 792 -10.91 18.32 15.77
N GLY A 793 -12.14 17.97 15.46
CA GLY A 793 -13.18 18.89 14.97
C GLY A 793 -12.96 19.42 13.55
N GLY A 794 -13.98 20.11 13.02
CA GLY A 794 -13.96 20.68 11.69
C GLY A 794 -14.05 19.65 10.57
N GLU A 795 -13.66 20.05 9.37
CA GLU A 795 -13.74 19.20 8.17
C GLU A 795 -12.76 18.02 8.18
N LYS A 796 -11.68 18.14 8.94
CA LYS A 796 -10.63 17.10 9.06
C LYS A 796 -10.82 16.19 10.27
N ASP A 797 -11.92 16.35 11.01
CA ASP A 797 -12.13 15.58 12.24
C ASP A 797 -11.89 14.10 12.07
N GLY A 798 -11.03 13.55 12.93
CA GLY A 798 -10.65 12.15 12.93
C GLY A 798 -9.65 11.72 11.82
N LEU A 799 -9.17 12.61 10.95
CA LEU A 799 -8.08 12.25 10.04
C LEU A 799 -6.80 11.98 10.84
N ARG A 800 -6.21 10.81 10.60
CA ARG A 800 -5.00 10.37 11.29
C ARG A 800 -3.76 11.06 10.71
N LYS A 801 -2.91 11.57 11.58
CA LYS A 801 -1.60 12.16 11.21
C LYS A 801 -0.50 11.10 11.07
N VAL A 802 -0.72 9.88 11.51
CA VAL A 802 0.22 8.75 11.46
C VAL A 802 -0.50 7.44 11.18
N ASN A 803 0.21 6.48 10.58
CA ASN A 803 -0.24 5.10 10.44
C ASN A 803 0.21 4.28 11.66
N ARG A 804 -0.55 4.38 12.73
CA ARG A 804 -0.30 3.68 13.98
C ARG A 804 -1.62 3.34 14.67
N MET A 805 -1.65 2.26 15.42
CA MET A 805 -2.76 1.89 16.30
C MET A 805 -3.03 2.99 17.33
N GLY A 806 -4.26 3.06 17.81
CA GLY A 806 -4.64 3.94 18.90
C GLY A 806 -3.97 3.52 20.22
N ARG A 807 -3.60 4.50 21.02
CA ARG A 807 -2.87 4.31 22.27
C ARG A 807 -3.60 3.45 23.29
N VAL A 808 -4.93 3.53 23.34
CA VAL A 808 -5.75 2.74 24.27
C VAL A 808 -5.79 1.24 23.93
N GLY A 809 -5.27 0.83 22.75
CA GLY A 809 -5.38 -0.53 22.28
C GLY A 809 -6.83 -0.90 21.94
N CYS A 810 -7.19 -2.19 22.05
CA CYS A 810 -8.52 -2.68 21.69
C CYS A 810 -9.59 -2.49 22.79
N ARG A 811 -9.25 -1.86 23.90
CA ARG A 811 -10.17 -1.66 25.04
C ARG A 811 -11.20 -0.57 24.76
N LYS A 812 -12.34 -0.70 25.40
CA LYS A 812 -13.45 0.28 25.37
C LYS A 812 -13.49 1.14 26.63
N THR A 813 -12.38 1.21 27.34
CA THR A 813 -12.20 1.99 28.57
C THR A 813 -10.76 2.41 28.71
N TRP A 814 -10.52 3.59 29.23
CA TRP A 814 -9.18 4.09 29.54
C TRP A 814 -9.21 4.91 30.82
N THR A 815 -8.20 4.75 31.65
CA THR A 815 -8.05 5.53 32.89
C THR A 815 -6.98 6.60 32.68
N PHE A 816 -7.35 7.85 32.79
CA PHE A 816 -6.48 9.01 32.67
C PHE A 816 -6.12 9.53 34.06
N ALA A 817 -4.85 9.82 34.30
CA ALA A 817 -4.31 10.35 35.54
C ALA A 817 -3.88 11.81 35.33
N PRO A 818 -4.78 12.82 35.49
CA PRO A 818 -4.45 14.22 35.23
C PRO A 818 -3.43 14.75 36.22
N SER A 819 -2.42 15.43 35.70
CA SER A 819 -1.37 16.08 36.52
C SER A 819 -1.81 17.39 37.17
N ALA A 820 -3.00 17.91 36.83
CA ALA A 820 -3.50 19.20 37.36
C ALA A 820 -5.01 19.14 37.65
N THR A 821 -5.45 19.99 38.57
CA THR A 821 -6.88 20.24 38.81
C THR A 821 -7.47 21.11 37.71
N GLY A 822 -8.74 20.90 37.40
CA GLY A 822 -9.43 21.67 36.36
C GLY A 822 -10.59 20.93 35.72
N THR A 823 -11.26 21.59 34.79
CA THR A 823 -12.31 20.98 33.97
C THR A 823 -11.73 20.60 32.62
N TYR A 824 -12.01 19.37 32.20
CA TYR A 824 -11.49 18.77 30.97
C TYR A 824 -12.61 18.39 30.02
N LYS A 825 -12.34 18.55 28.74
CA LYS A 825 -13.11 17.96 27.64
C LYS A 825 -12.36 16.78 27.07
N TRP A 826 -13.07 15.82 26.55
CA TRP A 826 -12.48 14.66 25.91
C TRP A 826 -13.36 14.10 24.82
N GLY A 827 -12.76 13.30 23.97
CA GLY A 827 -13.46 12.52 22.97
C GLY A 827 -12.65 11.31 22.55
N VAL A 828 -13.32 10.35 21.94
CA VAL A 828 -12.73 9.07 21.53
C VAL A 828 -12.97 8.80 20.05
N GLN A 829 -11.98 8.22 19.41
CA GLN A 829 -11.96 7.80 18.01
C GLN A 829 -11.70 6.30 17.92
N ALA A 830 -12.41 5.60 17.01
CA ALA A 830 -12.07 4.23 16.61
C ALA A 830 -11.08 4.28 15.43
N ILE A 831 -10.16 3.33 15.40
CA ILE A 831 -9.13 3.18 14.35
C ILE A 831 -9.16 1.73 13.87
N ASP A 832 -9.34 1.54 12.57
CA ASP A 832 -9.37 0.22 11.93
C ASP A 832 -7.98 -0.36 11.65
N ALA A 833 -7.94 -1.57 11.10
CA ALA A 833 -6.72 -2.25 10.74
C ALA A 833 -5.98 -1.62 9.52
N ALA A 834 -6.63 -0.70 8.79
CA ALA A 834 -6.00 0.13 7.75
C ALA A 834 -5.46 1.46 8.30
N TYR A 835 -5.46 1.64 9.62
CA TYR A 835 -5.10 2.88 10.33
C TYR A 835 -5.98 4.08 9.95
N THR A 836 -7.22 3.83 9.52
CA THR A 836 -8.20 4.87 9.24
C THR A 836 -8.98 5.18 10.51
N GLY A 837 -9.10 6.48 10.82
CA GLY A 837 -9.83 6.92 12.02
C GLY A 837 -11.28 7.28 11.74
N SER A 838 -12.19 6.98 12.68
CA SER A 838 -13.55 7.55 12.71
C SER A 838 -13.47 9.06 13.01
N THR A 839 -14.59 9.77 12.95
CA THR A 839 -14.71 11.03 13.67
C THR A 839 -14.62 10.79 15.17
N PHE A 840 -14.27 11.83 15.93
CA PHE A 840 -14.32 11.76 17.39
C PHE A 840 -15.76 11.86 17.89
N THR A 841 -16.09 11.07 18.90
CA THR A 841 -17.30 11.26 19.71
C THR A 841 -16.90 11.92 21.01
N GLU A 842 -17.44 13.13 21.26
CA GLU A 842 -17.22 13.85 22.52
C GLU A 842 -17.96 13.16 23.67
N GLY A 843 -17.28 13.02 24.81
CA GLY A 843 -17.84 12.58 26.09
C GLY A 843 -18.24 13.74 26.97
N PRO A 844 -18.95 13.46 28.09
CA PRO A 844 -19.25 14.46 29.10
C PRO A 844 -17.96 15.04 29.68
N ALA A 845 -17.91 16.35 29.81
CA ALA A 845 -16.79 17.01 30.51
C ALA A 845 -16.71 16.54 31.96
N PHE A 846 -15.49 16.43 32.51
CA PHE A 846 -15.25 16.07 33.89
C PHE A 846 -14.40 17.12 34.57
N THR A 847 -14.48 17.19 35.93
CA THR A 847 -13.74 18.15 36.71
C THR A 847 -12.97 17.44 37.80
N ILE A 848 -11.67 17.70 37.83
CA ILE A 848 -10.79 17.31 38.92
C ILE A 848 -10.69 18.49 39.88
N SER A 849 -11.20 18.33 41.08
CA SER A 849 -11.04 19.27 42.15
C SER A 849 -9.77 18.97 42.95
N SER A 850 -9.11 19.98 43.49
CA SER A 850 -8.18 19.72 44.60
C SER A 850 -8.96 19.00 45.69
N GLU A 851 -8.47 17.86 46.18
CA GLU A 851 -8.97 17.42 47.48
C GLU A 851 -8.78 18.57 48.45
N GLU A 852 -9.82 19.40 48.67
CA GLU A 852 -9.96 20.00 49.95
C GLU A 852 -10.10 18.80 50.87
N ASP A 853 -9.06 18.56 51.71
CA ASP A 853 -9.18 17.70 52.85
C ASP A 853 -10.52 18.04 53.51
N GLY A 854 -11.55 17.20 53.30
CA GLY A 854 -12.89 17.44 53.85
C GLY A 854 -12.92 17.33 55.37
N ILE A 855 -12.21 18.19 55.97
CA ILE A 855 -12.35 18.53 57.40
C ILE A 855 -13.29 19.72 57.42
N GLU A 856 -14.61 19.46 57.43
CA GLU A 856 -15.55 20.43 57.99
C GLU A 856 -14.96 20.93 59.32
N GLU A 857 -14.79 22.23 59.44
CA GLU A 857 -14.33 22.89 60.67
C GLU A 857 -15.14 22.38 61.88
N VAL A 858 -14.57 21.41 62.56
CA VAL A 858 -15.13 21.01 63.88
C VAL A 858 -14.87 22.19 64.77
N GLN A 859 -15.95 22.96 65.04
CA GLN A 859 -15.91 24.00 66.05
C GLN A 859 -15.23 23.49 67.29
N GLN A 860 -14.14 24.16 67.70
CA GLN A 860 -13.38 23.90 68.90
C GLN A 860 -14.31 23.91 70.09
N SER A 861 -14.55 22.78 70.71
CA SER A 861 -14.93 22.68 72.09
C SER A 861 -13.83 21.96 72.86
N ASN A 862 -13.09 22.72 73.59
CA ASN A 862 -12.26 22.38 74.76
C ASN A 862 -11.19 21.27 74.65
N GLU A 863 -9.98 21.68 74.92
CA GLU A 863 -8.77 20.93 75.14
C GLU A 863 -8.95 19.54 75.78
N THR A 864 -8.76 18.44 74.98
CA THR A 864 -8.30 17.21 75.62
C THR A 864 -7.12 16.73 74.72
N ASN A 865 -5.96 16.49 75.31
CA ASN A 865 -4.74 15.91 74.72
C ASN A 865 -4.94 14.45 74.32
N GLU A 866 -5.95 14.17 73.55
CA GLU A 866 -6.27 12.79 73.12
C GLU A 866 -5.83 12.50 71.69
N THR A 867 -5.27 11.34 71.44
CA THR A 867 -4.76 10.91 70.14
C THR A 867 -5.67 9.84 69.56
N TYR A 868 -6.08 10.04 68.29
CA TYR A 868 -6.97 9.15 67.54
C TYR A 868 -6.25 8.64 66.28
N ASP A 869 -6.60 7.38 65.86
CA ASP A 869 -6.18 6.89 64.58
C ASP A 869 -7.04 7.47 63.43
N LEU A 870 -6.69 7.15 62.15
CA LEU A 870 -7.42 7.65 60.99
C LEU A 870 -8.87 7.15 60.89
N SER A 871 -9.28 6.18 61.69
CA SER A 871 -10.66 5.70 61.79
C SER A 871 -11.48 6.40 62.89
N GLY A 872 -10.88 7.39 63.58
CA GLY A 872 -11.49 8.12 64.69
C GLY A 872 -11.47 7.35 66.01
N LYS A 873 -10.71 6.27 66.15
CA LYS A 873 -10.59 5.47 67.35
C LYS A 873 -9.43 5.96 68.22
N ARG A 874 -9.70 6.21 69.49
CA ARG A 874 -8.69 6.66 70.50
C ARG A 874 -7.59 5.60 70.67
N VAL A 875 -6.31 6.02 70.51
CA VAL A 875 -5.14 5.13 70.58
C VAL A 875 -4.12 5.65 71.57
N ALA A 876 -3.50 4.71 72.31
CA ALA A 876 -2.38 5.05 73.19
C ALA A 876 -1.11 5.28 72.31
N LYS A 877 -0.32 6.27 72.67
CA LYS A 877 0.89 6.70 71.96
C LYS A 877 1.89 5.54 71.80
N THR A 878 1.89 4.88 70.64
CA THR A 878 2.88 3.84 70.31
C THR A 878 3.60 4.21 69.01
N SER A 879 4.88 3.84 68.96
CA SER A 879 5.79 4.12 67.84
C SER A 879 5.29 3.47 66.53
N HIS A 880 5.28 4.23 65.44
CA HIS A 880 5.02 3.83 64.04
C HIS A 880 3.55 3.86 63.55
N LEU A 881 2.78 4.83 63.97
CA LEU A 881 1.44 5.05 63.36
C LEU A 881 1.28 6.54 62.99
N ILE A 882 0.61 6.77 61.83
CA ILE A 882 0.12 8.09 61.44
C ILE A 882 -1.07 8.38 62.35
N TYR A 883 -1.06 9.49 63.07
CA TYR A 883 -2.15 9.94 63.92
C TYR A 883 -2.39 11.43 63.76
N ILE A 884 -3.57 11.88 64.12
CA ILE A 884 -3.90 13.32 64.12
C ILE A 884 -3.66 13.86 65.52
N LYS A 885 -2.79 14.85 65.63
CA LYS A 885 -2.56 15.62 66.85
C LYS A 885 -2.74 17.10 66.53
N ASP A 886 -3.61 17.76 67.31
CA ASP A 886 -3.91 19.22 67.21
C ASP A 886 -4.32 19.56 65.73
N GLY A 887 -5.14 18.68 65.07
CA GLY A 887 -5.62 18.87 63.71
C GLY A 887 -4.58 18.67 62.61
N ARG A 888 -3.41 18.08 62.89
CA ARG A 888 -2.34 17.81 61.90
C ARG A 888 -1.96 16.33 61.88
N LYS A 889 -1.77 15.78 60.68
CA LYS A 889 -1.19 14.45 60.47
C LYS A 889 0.24 14.44 61.03
N THR A 890 0.56 13.54 61.96
CA THR A 890 1.89 13.38 62.53
C THR A 890 2.36 11.96 62.38
N LEU A 891 3.54 11.79 61.80
CA LEU A 891 4.25 10.51 61.69
C LEU A 891 5.28 10.44 62.82
N LYS A 892 5.38 9.32 63.49
CA LYS A 892 6.45 9.07 64.45
C LYS A 892 7.12 7.73 64.19
#